data_60c66a4034cff3b7e8059b5ff80d2fcd
#
_entry.id   60c66a4034cff3b7e8059b5ff80d2fcd
#
_cell.length_a   1.000
_cell.length_b   1.000
_cell.length_c   1.000
_cell.angle_alpha   90.00
_cell.angle_beta   90.00
_cell.angle_gamma   90.00
#
_symmetry.space_group_name_H-M   'P 1'
#
loop_
_entity.id
_entity.type
_entity.pdbx_description
1 polymer ?
#
loop_
_entity_poly.entity_id
_entity_poly.type
_entity_poly.pdbx_seq_one_letter_code
_entity_poly.pdbx_strand_id
1 'polypeptide(L)'
;FLWSLHSVAGTWVLLIYLMSALTGLWWSFDWYRSAANALLGVAPPAKQVIDAGAVLDLRRVETTLYAQAGVRTGYIDLRLPEKPGQALNVRTMAGDPALRGGHHDRAHDLLQLDPASGAILDARPYARQGAGGQLATSVFALHSGSYFGIPGRIIVMLSSLGMSLFFITGWLLYLDRRRSQRAARALRQPLPAAAANGAAWLVVHASQSGLAEQLAWRAAAQLQASGQAVQVLPLARIDAHRLQAASHALFVLSTFGDGEPPDSARRASRQLLGRSLDLATLQFGMLALGDRQYPHYCAFGRQFDAWLLGNGARAMFDRIDVDAASVAALRQWQQQLGLLTGIAADDSVLPAATRMHDWQLLDRQQLNPGSVGGPIWRIRLAAPDDVQWQAGDILHIAPRHSAAHARAVLRAHGLDPLQPLLIEGGTQTLQCLASERELPDAASALQVQDAGRWLTALPVLPGREYSIASCPADRMVELVVRLVHDNNGRPGLGSGWLSLHAPAGAHIAARVHRNPGFHRVPGAPMVLIGNGTGIAGLRGLLREAAHAGEHGHWLLFGERQRAHDFLFADEVSAWQAQGHLIRVDLAFSRDAAGGYVQDRLRSACDELREWMQRGAVIHVCGSLQGMAEGVDQVLRGALGDEVVETLLESGRYRRDVY
;
A
#
# COMPACT_ATOMS: atom_id res chain seq x y z
N PHE A 1 1.99 -3.08 -14.28
CA PHE A 1 1.77 -4.19 -15.23
C PHE A 1 2.73 -5.37 -15.00
N LEU A 2 4.06 -5.17 -15.11
CA LEU A 2 5.06 -6.26 -14.91
C LEU A 2 4.96 -6.95 -13.55
N TRP A 3 4.74 -6.19 -12.48
CA TRP A 3 4.58 -6.74 -11.14
C TRP A 3 3.31 -7.59 -11.02
N SER A 4 2.17 -7.08 -11.51
CA SER A 4 0.89 -7.81 -11.48
C SER A 4 0.94 -9.08 -12.33
N LEU A 5 1.53 -9.00 -13.53
CA LEU A 5 1.71 -10.18 -14.39
C LEU A 5 2.61 -11.22 -13.74
N HIS A 6 3.75 -10.81 -13.17
CA HIS A 6 4.69 -11.69 -12.47
C HIS A 6 4.03 -12.39 -11.27
N SER A 7 3.29 -11.63 -10.44
CA SER A 7 2.65 -12.16 -9.23
C SER A 7 1.49 -13.10 -9.56
N VAL A 8 0.58 -12.70 -10.43
CA VAL A 8 -0.60 -13.52 -10.79
C VAL A 8 -0.18 -14.79 -11.51
N ALA A 9 0.64 -14.68 -12.55
CA ALA A 9 1.12 -15.85 -13.26
C ALA A 9 1.98 -16.75 -12.36
N GLY A 10 2.84 -16.16 -11.49
CA GLY A 10 3.65 -16.88 -10.52
C GLY A 10 2.83 -17.71 -9.54
N THR A 11 1.71 -17.20 -9.06
CA THR A 11 0.80 -17.92 -8.15
C THR A 11 0.20 -19.15 -8.82
N TRP A 12 -0.25 -19.03 -10.07
CA TRP A 12 -0.83 -20.15 -10.82
C TRP A 12 0.16 -21.27 -11.12
N VAL A 13 1.41 -20.92 -11.46
CA VAL A 13 2.44 -21.93 -11.78
C VAL A 13 3.19 -22.44 -10.54
N LEU A 14 3.02 -21.84 -9.38
CA LEU A 14 3.69 -22.21 -8.13
C LEU A 14 3.48 -23.69 -7.78
N LEU A 15 2.25 -24.20 -7.90
CA LEU A 15 1.95 -25.60 -7.62
C LEU A 15 2.68 -26.56 -8.56
N ILE A 16 2.81 -26.17 -9.83
CA ILE A 16 3.51 -26.97 -10.84
C ILE A 16 5.01 -26.98 -10.53
N TYR A 17 5.59 -25.85 -10.17
CA TYR A 17 7.00 -25.76 -9.79
C TYR A 17 7.29 -26.51 -8.49
N LEU A 18 6.39 -26.44 -7.50
CA LEU A 18 6.52 -27.20 -6.26
C LEU A 18 6.47 -28.70 -6.53
N MET A 19 5.51 -29.15 -7.35
CA MET A 19 5.41 -30.54 -7.77
C MET A 19 6.69 -30.97 -8.52
N SER A 20 7.17 -30.19 -9.47
CA SER A 20 8.40 -30.46 -10.22
C SER A 20 9.63 -30.49 -9.31
N ALA A 21 9.74 -29.57 -8.34
CA ALA A 21 10.84 -29.56 -7.38
C ALA A 21 10.81 -30.79 -6.46
N LEU A 22 9.67 -31.11 -5.87
CA LEU A 22 9.51 -32.29 -4.98
C LEU A 22 9.79 -33.59 -5.72
N THR A 23 9.32 -33.72 -6.96
CA THR A 23 9.60 -34.90 -7.78
C THR A 23 11.04 -34.95 -8.29
N GLY A 24 11.65 -33.78 -8.57
CA GLY A 24 13.07 -33.69 -8.95
C GLY A 24 14.03 -34.08 -7.83
N LEU A 25 13.73 -33.69 -6.59
CA LEU A 25 14.51 -34.12 -5.41
C LEU A 25 14.57 -35.62 -5.22
N TRP A 26 13.56 -36.33 -5.71
CA TRP A 26 13.51 -37.80 -5.65
C TRP A 26 14.70 -38.48 -6.34
N TRP A 27 15.22 -37.94 -7.44
CA TRP A 27 16.39 -38.46 -8.13
C TRP A 27 17.71 -37.84 -7.68
N SER A 28 17.65 -36.64 -7.16
CA SER A 28 18.84 -35.88 -6.79
C SER A 28 19.44 -36.32 -5.45
N PHE A 29 18.58 -36.80 -4.52
CA PHE A 29 19.02 -37.11 -3.15
C PHE A 29 18.43 -38.42 -2.62
N ASP A 30 19.31 -39.39 -2.32
CA ASP A 30 18.93 -40.72 -1.77
C ASP A 30 18.22 -40.61 -0.42
N TRP A 31 18.65 -39.69 0.44
CA TRP A 31 18.01 -39.47 1.74
C TRP A 31 16.57 -39.01 1.57
N TYR A 32 16.31 -38.11 0.61
CA TYR A 32 14.97 -37.62 0.32
C TYR A 32 14.07 -38.74 -0.20
N ARG A 33 14.57 -39.51 -1.18
CA ARG A 33 13.85 -40.68 -1.73
C ARG A 33 13.51 -41.67 -0.62
N SER A 34 14.45 -41.97 0.28
CA SER A 34 14.23 -42.90 1.39
C SER A 34 13.21 -42.41 2.38
N ALA A 35 13.27 -41.12 2.76
CA ALA A 35 12.29 -40.49 3.65
C ALA A 35 10.89 -40.40 3.00
N ALA A 36 10.80 -40.04 1.74
CA ALA A 36 9.55 -39.98 0.99
C ALA A 36 8.92 -41.39 0.84
N ASN A 37 9.71 -42.40 0.54
CA ASN A 37 9.23 -43.81 0.51
C ASN A 37 8.70 -44.27 1.86
N ALA A 38 9.39 -43.95 2.95
CA ALA A 38 8.92 -44.24 4.31
C ALA A 38 7.58 -43.55 4.63
N LEU A 39 7.45 -42.26 4.26
CA LEU A 39 6.22 -41.49 4.43
C LEU A 39 5.05 -42.07 3.62
N LEU A 40 5.33 -42.56 2.40
CA LEU A 40 4.37 -43.19 1.51
C LEU A 40 4.05 -44.65 1.87
N GLY A 41 4.70 -45.22 2.91
CA GLY A 41 4.50 -46.60 3.31
C GLY A 41 5.08 -47.61 2.32
N VAL A 42 6.06 -47.22 1.50
CA VAL A 42 6.72 -48.09 0.51
C VAL A 42 7.85 -48.81 1.19
N ALA A 43 7.69 -50.11 1.39
CA ALA A 43 8.75 -50.95 1.93
C ALA A 43 9.93 -51.05 0.94
N PRO A 44 11.19 -50.99 1.42
CA PRO A 44 12.34 -51.24 0.58
C PRO A 44 12.27 -52.67 -0.02
N PRO A 45 12.87 -52.90 -1.21
CA PRO A 45 12.94 -54.24 -1.76
C PRO A 45 13.71 -55.17 -0.83
N ALA A 46 13.20 -56.37 -0.67
CA ALA A 46 13.90 -57.39 0.14
C ALA A 46 15.30 -57.62 -0.41
N LYS A 47 16.32 -57.60 0.46
CA LYS A 47 17.68 -57.94 0.06
C LYS A 47 17.70 -59.45 -0.22
N GLN A 48 17.77 -59.78 -1.48
CA GLN A 48 17.91 -61.17 -1.92
C GLN A 48 19.40 -61.53 -1.96
N VAL A 49 19.74 -62.72 -1.47
CA VAL A 49 21.10 -63.26 -1.57
C VAL A 49 21.19 -63.95 -2.91
N ILE A 50 21.97 -63.42 -3.82
CA ILE A 50 22.21 -63.96 -5.14
C ILE A 50 23.67 -64.40 -5.19
N ASP A 51 23.94 -65.56 -5.80
CA ASP A 51 25.31 -66.02 -5.97
C ASP A 51 26.11 -65.00 -6.82
N ALA A 52 27.21 -64.53 -6.28
CA ALA A 52 28.05 -63.53 -6.96
C ALA A 52 28.77 -64.15 -8.20
N GLY A 53 28.84 -65.50 -8.32
CA GLY A 53 29.36 -66.23 -9.47
C GLY A 53 28.30 -66.52 -10.54
N ALA A 54 27.04 -66.15 -10.33
CA ALA A 54 25.96 -66.47 -11.26
C ALA A 54 26.13 -65.73 -12.60
N VAL A 55 26.18 -66.47 -13.67
CA VAL A 55 26.25 -65.91 -15.04
C VAL A 55 24.85 -65.62 -15.53
N LEU A 56 24.66 -64.41 -16.11
CA LEU A 56 23.40 -63.98 -16.65
C LEU A 56 22.94 -64.88 -17.82
N ASP A 57 21.80 -65.57 -17.64
CA ASP A 57 21.12 -66.32 -18.69
C ASP A 57 19.89 -65.58 -19.22
N LEU A 58 20.11 -64.81 -20.26
CA LEU A 58 19.04 -63.99 -20.87
C LEU A 58 17.89 -64.84 -21.42
N ARG A 59 18.11 -66.05 -21.87
CA ARG A 59 17.06 -66.92 -22.41
C ARG A 59 16.08 -67.36 -21.31
N ARG A 60 16.59 -67.69 -20.14
CA ARG A 60 15.75 -68.08 -19.01
C ARG A 60 14.97 -66.86 -18.49
N VAL A 61 15.65 -65.74 -18.36
CA VAL A 61 15.03 -64.50 -17.97
C VAL A 61 13.91 -64.12 -18.96
N GLU A 62 14.16 -64.11 -20.24
CA GLU A 62 13.20 -63.87 -21.30
C GLU A 62 11.98 -64.79 -21.22
N THR A 63 12.22 -66.10 -21.08
CA THR A 63 11.16 -67.10 -20.96
C THR A 63 10.26 -66.83 -19.76
N THR A 64 10.85 -66.49 -18.60
CA THR A 64 10.09 -66.10 -17.38
C THR A 64 9.28 -64.82 -17.59
N LEU A 65 9.88 -63.81 -18.20
CA LEU A 65 9.21 -62.54 -18.45
C LEU A 65 8.00 -62.70 -19.41
N TYR A 66 8.16 -63.46 -20.50
CA TYR A 66 7.05 -63.73 -21.41
C TYR A 66 5.96 -64.56 -20.75
N ALA A 67 6.30 -65.53 -19.94
CA ALA A 67 5.34 -66.32 -19.18
C ALA A 67 4.58 -65.53 -18.17
N GLN A 68 5.25 -64.60 -17.49
CA GLN A 68 4.63 -63.71 -16.48
C GLN A 68 3.86 -62.55 -17.11
N ALA A 69 4.42 -61.86 -18.11
CA ALA A 69 3.85 -60.68 -18.72
C ALA A 69 2.83 -60.97 -19.83
N GLY A 70 2.90 -62.15 -20.41
CA GLY A 70 2.08 -62.60 -21.54
C GLY A 70 2.29 -61.77 -22.81
N VAL A 71 1.59 -62.14 -23.89
CA VAL A 71 1.68 -61.50 -25.23
C VAL A 71 1.16 -60.06 -25.27
N ARG A 72 0.67 -59.51 -24.13
CA ARG A 72 -0.02 -58.21 -24.05
C ARG A 72 0.85 -57.08 -23.50
N THR A 73 2.15 -57.29 -23.23
CA THR A 73 3.07 -56.29 -22.66
C THR A 73 3.57 -55.39 -23.78
N GLY A 74 3.35 -54.06 -23.66
CA GLY A 74 3.75 -53.09 -24.68
C GLY A 74 5.26 -52.81 -24.69
N TYR A 75 5.94 -52.93 -23.55
CA TYR A 75 7.39 -52.85 -23.43
C TYR A 75 7.89 -53.48 -22.14
N ILE A 76 9.17 -53.88 -22.15
CA ILE A 76 9.92 -54.37 -21.01
C ILE A 76 11.22 -53.58 -20.92
N ASP A 77 11.45 -52.93 -19.78
CA ASP A 77 12.70 -52.24 -19.46
C ASP A 77 13.51 -53.13 -18.50
N LEU A 78 14.62 -53.65 -19.01
CA LEU A 78 15.51 -54.56 -18.30
C LEU A 78 16.76 -53.82 -17.87
N ARG A 79 16.99 -53.68 -16.55
CA ARG A 79 18.22 -53.12 -16.02
C ARG A 79 19.16 -54.20 -15.56
N LEU A 80 20.29 -54.29 -16.28
CA LEU A 80 21.35 -55.23 -15.96
C LEU A 80 21.96 -54.91 -14.59
N PRO A 81 22.39 -55.94 -13.82
CA PRO A 81 23.06 -55.71 -12.54
C PRO A 81 24.41 -55.02 -12.76
N GLU A 82 24.68 -53.99 -11.98
CA GLU A 82 25.93 -53.23 -12.02
C GLU A 82 27.07 -53.96 -11.31
N LYS A 83 26.73 -54.82 -10.35
CA LYS A 83 27.70 -55.61 -9.55
C LYS A 83 27.29 -57.08 -9.45
N PRO A 84 28.24 -57.98 -9.34
CA PRO A 84 27.94 -59.35 -9.04
C PRO A 84 27.08 -59.50 -7.78
N GLY A 85 26.15 -60.48 -7.79
CA GLY A 85 25.25 -60.69 -6.65
C GLY A 85 24.04 -59.73 -6.54
N GLN A 86 23.79 -58.89 -7.55
CA GLN A 86 22.58 -58.03 -7.61
C GLN A 86 21.50 -58.71 -8.47
N ALA A 87 20.23 -58.51 -8.03
CA ALA A 87 19.06 -58.93 -8.79
C ALA A 87 18.89 -58.11 -10.08
N LEU A 88 18.35 -58.76 -11.08
CA LEU A 88 17.94 -58.12 -12.32
C LEU A 88 16.62 -57.38 -12.08
N ASN A 89 16.63 -56.05 -12.27
CA ASN A 89 15.42 -55.23 -12.10
C ASN A 89 14.72 -55.06 -13.44
N VAL A 90 13.45 -55.40 -13.46
CA VAL A 90 12.61 -55.31 -14.66
C VAL A 90 11.40 -54.44 -14.40
N ARG A 91 11.10 -53.57 -15.34
CA ARG A 91 9.84 -52.85 -15.42
C ARG A 91 9.04 -53.33 -16.60
N THR A 92 7.79 -53.64 -16.37
CA THR A 92 6.86 -53.96 -17.44
C THR A 92 5.66 -53.03 -17.37
N MET A 93 4.90 -52.93 -18.45
CA MET A 93 3.60 -52.25 -18.38
C MET A 93 2.70 -53.01 -17.41
N ALA A 94 1.89 -52.28 -16.64
CA ALA A 94 0.91 -52.86 -15.73
C ALA A 94 -0.01 -53.84 -16.47
N GLY A 95 -0.24 -55.00 -15.86
CA GLY A 95 -1.06 -56.07 -16.45
C GLY A 95 -2.52 -55.72 -16.68
N ASP A 96 -3.05 -54.70 -15.97
CA ASP A 96 -4.43 -54.26 -16.10
C ASP A 96 -4.64 -53.41 -17.39
N PRO A 97 -5.50 -53.87 -18.33
CA PRO A 97 -5.82 -53.13 -19.55
C PRO A 97 -6.37 -51.72 -19.30
N ALA A 98 -7.09 -51.49 -18.20
CA ALA A 98 -7.64 -50.20 -17.84
C ALA A 98 -6.56 -49.14 -17.52
N LEU A 99 -5.37 -49.59 -17.08
CA LEU A 99 -4.24 -48.75 -16.75
C LEU A 99 -3.33 -48.45 -17.95
N ARG A 100 -3.60 -49.07 -19.10
CA ARG A 100 -2.77 -48.94 -20.32
C ARG A 100 -3.10 -47.74 -21.20
N GLY A 101 -4.11 -46.98 -20.87
CA GLY A 101 -4.65 -45.88 -21.68
C GLY A 101 -3.65 -44.75 -21.96
N GLY A 102 -2.77 -44.96 -22.94
CA GLY A 102 -1.94 -43.91 -23.55
C GLY A 102 -0.76 -43.35 -22.73
N HIS A 103 -0.55 -43.80 -21.50
CA HIS A 103 0.45 -43.23 -20.59
C HIS A 103 1.35 -44.29 -19.98
N HIS A 104 2.30 -44.76 -20.77
CA HIS A 104 3.23 -45.83 -20.41
C HIS A 104 4.07 -45.55 -19.15
N ASP A 105 4.30 -44.28 -18.83
CA ASP A 105 5.13 -43.87 -17.68
C ASP A 105 4.37 -43.81 -16.34
N ARG A 106 3.07 -44.09 -16.33
CA ARG A 106 2.22 -43.93 -15.16
C ARG A 106 2.12 -45.22 -14.31
N ALA A 107 2.01 -46.37 -14.94
CA ALA A 107 1.71 -47.61 -14.28
C ALA A 107 2.69 -48.72 -14.72
N HIS A 108 3.58 -49.11 -13.82
CA HIS A 108 4.56 -50.14 -14.05
C HIS A 108 4.44 -51.27 -13.03
N ASP A 109 4.54 -52.49 -13.49
CA ASP A 109 4.83 -53.63 -12.64
C ASP A 109 6.33 -53.74 -12.48
N LEU A 110 6.78 -53.88 -11.25
CA LEU A 110 8.21 -54.01 -10.90
C LEU A 110 8.49 -55.46 -10.55
N LEU A 111 9.50 -56.06 -11.20
CA LEU A 111 9.92 -57.41 -10.95
C LEU A 111 11.42 -57.42 -10.62
N GLN A 112 11.81 -58.28 -9.69
CA GLN A 112 13.22 -58.65 -9.46
C GLN A 112 13.41 -60.11 -9.80
N LEU A 113 14.39 -60.41 -10.65
CA LEU A 113 14.70 -61.75 -11.09
C LEU A 113 16.14 -62.14 -10.73
N ASP A 114 16.33 -63.42 -10.50
CA ASP A 114 17.65 -64.01 -10.42
C ASP A 114 18.25 -64.03 -11.81
N PRO A 115 19.48 -63.51 -12.02
CA PRO A 115 20.08 -63.40 -13.35
C PRO A 115 20.43 -64.73 -13.98
N ALA A 116 20.70 -65.79 -13.19
CA ALA A 116 21.13 -67.10 -13.70
C ALA A 116 19.94 -68.03 -13.93
N SER A 117 19.00 -68.07 -13.00
CA SER A 117 17.87 -68.99 -13.09
C SER A 117 16.65 -68.38 -13.78
N GLY A 118 16.58 -67.07 -13.86
CA GLY A 118 15.40 -66.33 -14.29
C GLY A 118 14.25 -66.42 -13.30
N ALA A 119 14.44 -66.92 -12.08
CA ALA A 119 13.39 -67.03 -11.08
C ALA A 119 12.96 -65.64 -10.58
N ILE A 120 11.64 -65.44 -10.35
CA ILE A 120 11.09 -64.20 -9.80
C ILE A 120 11.38 -64.21 -8.31
N LEU A 121 12.18 -63.23 -7.86
CA LEU A 121 12.53 -62.98 -6.46
C LEU A 121 11.57 -62.06 -5.73
N ASP A 122 11.07 -61.04 -6.42
CA ASP A 122 10.07 -60.10 -5.91
C ASP A 122 9.20 -59.61 -7.07
N ALA A 123 7.91 -59.49 -6.83
CA ALA A 123 6.96 -59.00 -7.82
C ALA A 123 6.01 -57.99 -7.17
N ARG A 124 6.00 -56.78 -7.70
CA ARG A 124 5.17 -55.68 -7.22
C ARG A 124 4.26 -55.15 -8.34
N PRO A 125 3.14 -55.82 -8.61
CA PRO A 125 2.16 -55.32 -9.60
C PRO A 125 1.61 -53.98 -9.18
N TYR A 126 1.53 -53.00 -10.10
CA TYR A 126 1.03 -51.64 -9.83
C TYR A 126 -0.38 -51.68 -9.22
N ALA A 127 -1.27 -52.50 -9.74
CA ALA A 127 -2.63 -52.62 -9.26
C ALA A 127 -2.77 -53.10 -7.80
N ARG A 128 -1.76 -53.82 -7.28
CA ARG A 128 -1.75 -54.35 -5.91
C ARG A 128 -1.01 -53.43 -4.92
N GLN A 129 -0.34 -52.40 -5.43
CA GLN A 129 0.33 -51.42 -4.57
C GLN A 129 -0.72 -50.48 -3.92
N GLY A 130 -0.54 -50.11 -2.66
CA GLY A 130 -1.33 -49.06 -2.03
C GLY A 130 -1.08 -47.71 -2.70
N ALA A 131 -1.91 -46.72 -2.40
CA ALA A 131 -1.85 -45.39 -3.00
C ALA A 131 -0.44 -44.76 -2.94
N GLY A 132 0.30 -44.94 -1.83
CA GLY A 132 1.67 -44.44 -1.70
C GLY A 132 2.65 -45.14 -2.65
N GLY A 133 2.53 -46.44 -2.85
CA GLY A 133 3.36 -47.21 -3.80
C GLY A 133 3.07 -46.83 -5.25
N GLN A 134 1.80 -46.65 -5.59
CA GLN A 134 1.40 -46.16 -6.91
C GLN A 134 1.94 -44.75 -7.18
N LEU A 135 1.89 -43.85 -6.19
CA LEU A 135 2.46 -42.52 -6.29
C LEU A 135 3.97 -42.56 -6.49
N ALA A 136 4.69 -43.36 -5.68
CA ALA A 136 6.14 -43.52 -5.80
C ALA A 136 6.57 -44.07 -7.17
N THR A 137 5.80 -45.02 -7.72
CA THR A 137 6.03 -45.56 -9.07
C THR A 137 5.75 -44.55 -10.17
N SER A 138 4.83 -43.62 -9.93
CA SER A 138 4.40 -42.59 -10.90
C SER A 138 5.17 -41.27 -10.83
N VAL A 139 6.22 -41.15 -10.00
CA VAL A 139 6.95 -39.89 -9.77
C VAL A 139 7.49 -39.29 -11.09
N PHE A 140 8.00 -40.14 -12.02
CA PHE A 140 8.45 -39.65 -13.33
C PHE A 140 7.31 -39.11 -14.17
N ALA A 141 6.18 -39.79 -14.18
CA ALA A 141 5.00 -39.36 -14.92
C ALA A 141 4.45 -38.00 -14.39
N LEU A 142 4.50 -37.81 -13.08
CA LEU A 142 4.14 -36.52 -12.45
C LEU A 142 5.15 -35.43 -12.83
N HIS A 143 6.45 -35.72 -12.75
CA HIS A 143 7.49 -34.73 -13.07
C HIS A 143 7.42 -34.24 -14.52
N SER A 144 7.23 -35.17 -15.45
CA SER A 144 7.12 -34.89 -16.88
C SER A 144 5.72 -34.36 -17.31
N GLY A 145 4.75 -34.38 -16.41
CA GLY A 145 3.34 -34.07 -16.71
C GLY A 145 2.60 -35.17 -17.46
N SER A 146 3.29 -36.28 -17.84
CA SER A 146 2.68 -37.40 -18.60
C SER A 146 1.59 -38.12 -17.80
N TYR A 147 1.56 -37.96 -16.48
CA TYR A 147 0.51 -38.49 -15.61
C TYR A 147 -0.89 -37.97 -16.01
N PHE A 148 -0.99 -36.75 -16.48
CA PHE A 148 -2.23 -36.12 -16.94
C PHE A 148 -2.34 -36.12 -18.48
N GLY A 149 -1.54 -36.91 -19.17
CA GLY A 149 -1.55 -37.03 -20.62
C GLY A 149 -0.97 -35.83 -21.36
N ILE A 150 -1.43 -35.63 -22.60
CA ILE A 150 -0.98 -34.53 -23.46
C ILE A 150 -1.20 -33.16 -22.79
N PRO A 151 -2.39 -32.87 -22.21
CA PRO A 151 -2.59 -31.59 -21.51
C PRO A 151 -1.57 -31.33 -20.38
N GLY A 152 -1.26 -32.36 -19.58
CA GLY A 152 -0.26 -32.23 -18.52
C GLY A 152 1.15 -31.95 -19.05
N ARG A 153 1.56 -32.60 -20.12
CA ARG A 153 2.86 -32.33 -20.79
C ARG A 153 2.93 -30.91 -21.34
N ILE A 154 1.85 -30.42 -21.94
CA ILE A 154 1.75 -29.03 -22.44
C ILE A 154 1.88 -28.04 -21.28
N ILE A 155 1.16 -28.26 -20.18
CA ILE A 155 1.21 -27.38 -19.00
C ILE A 155 2.62 -27.34 -18.41
N VAL A 156 3.28 -28.49 -18.22
CA VAL A 156 4.66 -28.54 -17.70
C VAL A 156 5.64 -27.88 -18.67
N MET A 157 5.49 -28.08 -19.97
CA MET A 157 6.31 -27.45 -21.01
C MET A 157 6.15 -25.90 -20.96
N LEU A 158 4.91 -25.39 -20.94
CA LEU A 158 4.65 -23.96 -20.87
C LEU A 158 5.15 -23.35 -19.56
N SER A 159 4.99 -24.07 -18.45
CA SER A 159 5.52 -23.64 -17.14
C SER A 159 7.04 -23.57 -17.14
N SER A 160 7.72 -24.57 -17.75
CA SER A 160 9.17 -24.59 -17.87
C SER A 160 9.70 -23.45 -18.73
N LEU A 161 9.03 -23.12 -19.85
CA LEU A 161 9.33 -21.95 -20.68
C LEU A 161 9.10 -20.65 -19.91
N GLY A 162 8.01 -20.61 -19.11
CA GLY A 162 7.68 -19.49 -18.23
C GLY A 162 8.74 -19.20 -17.18
N MET A 163 9.51 -20.19 -16.73
CA MET A 163 10.55 -20.01 -15.70
C MET A 163 11.61 -19.00 -16.13
N SER A 164 12.06 -19.03 -17.38
CA SER A 164 13.00 -18.04 -17.91
C SER A 164 12.40 -16.64 -17.92
N LEU A 165 11.12 -16.53 -18.26
CA LEU A 165 10.40 -15.26 -18.22
C LEU A 165 10.24 -14.73 -16.78
N PHE A 166 9.92 -15.61 -15.82
CA PHE A 166 9.86 -15.24 -14.40
C PHE A 166 11.21 -14.82 -13.84
N PHE A 167 12.29 -15.46 -14.26
CA PHE A 167 13.64 -15.03 -13.88
C PHE A 167 13.92 -13.62 -14.40
N ILE A 168 13.67 -13.37 -15.68
CA ILE A 168 13.91 -12.04 -16.30
C ILE A 168 13.04 -10.97 -15.64
N THR A 169 11.73 -11.22 -15.49
CA THR A 169 10.82 -10.24 -14.89
C THR A 169 11.12 -10.01 -13.42
N GLY A 170 11.42 -11.06 -12.66
CA GLY A 170 11.87 -10.96 -11.28
C GLY A 170 13.16 -10.16 -11.13
N TRP A 171 14.14 -10.40 -12.03
CA TRP A 171 15.39 -9.67 -12.06
C TRP A 171 15.19 -8.18 -12.41
N LEU A 172 14.33 -7.87 -13.38
CA LEU A 172 13.97 -6.49 -13.73
C LEU A 172 13.30 -5.77 -12.55
N LEU A 173 12.33 -6.40 -11.88
CA LEU A 173 11.68 -5.86 -10.68
C LEU A 173 12.68 -5.67 -9.53
N TYR A 174 13.60 -6.62 -9.35
CA TYR A 174 14.68 -6.49 -8.36
C TYR A 174 15.62 -5.31 -8.67
N LEU A 175 16.02 -5.16 -9.94
CA LEU A 175 16.88 -4.05 -10.37
C LEU A 175 16.18 -2.70 -10.21
N ASP A 176 14.91 -2.61 -10.55
CA ASP A 176 14.10 -1.40 -10.37
C ASP A 176 13.98 -1.04 -8.89
N ARG A 177 13.63 -2.01 -8.04
CA ARG A 177 13.61 -1.83 -6.59
C ARG A 177 15.00 -1.45 -6.03
N ARG A 178 16.06 -2.06 -6.55
CA ARG A 178 17.44 -1.74 -6.15
C ARG A 178 17.87 -0.36 -6.63
N ARG A 179 17.42 0.08 -7.83
CA ARG A 179 17.64 1.45 -8.30
C ARG A 179 16.91 2.46 -7.43
N SER A 180 15.64 2.23 -7.12
CA SER A 180 14.85 3.07 -6.22
C SER A 180 15.45 3.11 -4.80
N GLN A 181 15.88 1.96 -4.28
CA GLN A 181 16.58 1.88 -3.00
C GLN A 181 17.97 2.53 -3.04
N ARG A 182 18.70 2.43 -4.16
CA ARG A 182 19.99 3.11 -4.35
C ARG A 182 19.80 4.62 -4.46
N ALA A 183 18.78 5.10 -5.19
CA ALA A 183 18.44 6.51 -5.25
C ALA A 183 18.04 7.03 -3.85
N ALA A 184 17.22 6.29 -3.10
CA ALA A 184 16.89 6.60 -1.72
C ALA A 184 18.09 6.48 -0.77
N ARG A 185 19.00 5.51 -1.00
CA ARG A 185 20.25 5.37 -0.24
C ARG A 185 21.32 6.39 -0.66
N ALA A 186 21.37 6.77 -1.93
CA ALA A 186 22.25 7.86 -2.38
C ALA A 186 21.86 9.19 -1.73
N LEU A 187 20.56 9.40 -1.49
CA LEU A 187 20.05 10.49 -0.68
C LEU A 187 20.30 10.29 0.84
N ARG A 188 20.55 9.05 1.28
CA ARG A 188 20.79 8.66 2.68
C ARG A 188 22.24 8.23 2.95
N GLN A 189 23.17 8.39 1.99
CA GLN A 189 24.56 8.02 2.28
C GLN A 189 25.02 8.77 3.54
N PRO A 190 25.65 8.05 4.49
CA PRO A 190 26.36 8.74 5.55
C PRO A 190 27.37 9.63 4.84
N LEU A 191 27.23 10.91 5.07
CA LEU A 191 28.17 11.92 4.63
C LEU A 191 29.57 11.46 5.02
N PRO A 192 30.58 11.55 4.13
CA PRO A 192 31.93 11.33 4.55
C PRO A 192 32.12 12.18 5.80
N ALA A 193 32.67 11.56 6.85
CA ALA A 193 33.03 12.30 8.05
C ALA A 193 33.88 13.49 7.58
N ALA A 194 33.26 14.65 7.57
CA ALA A 194 33.95 15.84 7.13
C ALA A 194 35.16 16.02 8.05
N ALA A 195 36.26 16.35 7.44
CA ALA A 195 37.48 16.68 8.14
C ALA A 195 37.15 17.57 9.33
N ALA A 196 37.53 17.12 10.50
CA ALA A 196 37.36 17.82 11.75
C ALA A 196 37.90 19.25 11.63
N ASN A 197 37.04 20.25 11.63
CA ASN A 197 37.30 21.61 12.09
C ASN A 197 36.13 22.60 11.89
N GLY A 198 34.92 22.13 11.55
CA GLY A 198 33.72 22.98 11.52
C GLY A 198 32.50 22.25 12.10
N ALA A 199 31.70 22.95 12.91
CA ALA A 199 30.45 22.40 13.41
C ALA A 199 29.52 22.01 12.21
N ALA A 200 29.05 20.76 12.17
CA ALA A 200 28.20 20.27 11.09
C ALA A 200 26.86 21.01 11.09
N TRP A 201 26.37 21.37 9.91
CA TRP A 201 25.00 21.86 9.73
C TRP A 201 23.99 20.78 10.12
N LEU A 202 23.01 21.18 10.90
CA LEU A 202 21.92 20.29 11.31
C LEU A 202 20.70 20.55 10.41
N VAL A 203 20.24 19.55 9.66
CA VAL A 203 19.00 19.65 8.88
C VAL A 203 17.95 18.78 9.53
N VAL A 204 16.90 19.40 10.07
CA VAL A 204 15.86 18.74 10.86
C VAL A 204 14.56 18.72 10.08
N HIS A 205 13.90 17.57 10.04
CA HIS A 205 12.59 17.46 9.40
C HIS A 205 11.54 16.84 10.31
N ALA A 206 10.28 17.26 10.13
CA ALA A 206 9.10 16.61 10.67
C ALA A 206 8.07 16.47 9.55
N SER A 207 7.74 15.24 9.15
CA SER A 207 6.93 14.97 7.96
C SER A 207 5.85 13.94 8.25
N GLN A 208 4.62 14.21 7.78
CA GLN A 208 3.51 13.26 7.79
C GLN A 208 3.42 12.51 6.44
N SER A 209 3.53 13.24 5.33
CA SER A 209 3.38 12.70 3.97
C SER A 209 4.72 12.40 3.27
N GLY A 210 5.86 12.69 3.92
CA GLY A 210 7.20 12.53 3.35
C GLY A 210 7.76 13.76 2.62
N LEU A 211 6.95 14.80 2.34
CA LEU A 211 7.42 15.98 1.61
C LEU A 211 8.50 16.76 2.38
N ALA A 212 8.30 17.00 3.68
CA ALA A 212 9.29 17.70 4.49
C ALA A 212 10.63 16.96 4.54
N GLU A 213 10.60 15.63 4.62
CA GLU A 213 11.81 14.80 4.56
C GLU A 213 12.52 14.97 3.22
N GLN A 214 11.80 14.91 2.09
CA GLN A 214 12.39 15.09 0.77
C GLN A 214 13.05 16.47 0.61
N LEU A 215 12.39 17.53 1.06
CA LEU A 215 12.91 18.90 1.00
C LEU A 215 14.13 19.07 1.91
N ALA A 216 14.14 18.45 3.08
CA ALA A 216 15.27 18.46 3.98
C ALA A 216 16.52 17.77 3.37
N TRP A 217 16.35 16.59 2.75
CA TRP A 217 17.45 15.91 2.07
C TRP A 217 17.99 16.69 0.88
N ARG A 218 17.13 17.42 0.14
CA ARG A 218 17.56 18.30 -0.95
C ARG A 218 18.38 19.48 -0.43
N ALA A 219 17.92 20.14 0.63
CA ALA A 219 18.66 21.22 1.27
C ALA A 219 20.03 20.72 1.78
N ALA A 220 20.08 19.54 2.36
CA ALA A 220 21.31 18.91 2.79
C ALA A 220 22.29 18.64 1.62
N ALA A 221 21.78 18.13 0.50
CA ALA A 221 22.59 17.87 -0.69
C ALA A 221 23.19 19.18 -1.25
N GLN A 222 22.44 20.29 -1.25
CA GLN A 222 22.94 21.59 -1.70
C GLN A 222 23.99 22.16 -0.76
N LEU A 223 23.81 22.05 0.56
CA LEU A 223 24.81 22.44 1.56
C LEU A 223 26.10 21.62 1.40
N GLN A 224 25.99 20.30 1.11
CA GLN A 224 27.16 19.46 0.86
C GLN A 224 27.89 19.83 -0.42
N ALA A 225 27.16 20.13 -1.49
CA ALA A 225 27.75 20.57 -2.74
C ALA A 225 28.55 21.88 -2.55
N SER A 226 28.20 22.71 -1.56
CA SER A 226 28.97 23.89 -1.14
C SER A 226 30.14 23.58 -0.18
N GLY A 227 30.41 22.30 0.11
CA GLY A 227 31.51 21.88 0.98
C GLY A 227 31.18 21.87 2.48
N GLN A 228 29.93 22.06 2.87
CA GLN A 228 29.53 22.04 4.27
C GLN A 228 29.33 20.60 4.78
N ALA A 229 29.73 20.36 6.04
CA ALA A 229 29.38 19.13 6.73
C ALA A 229 27.91 19.21 7.16
N VAL A 230 27.11 18.19 6.86
CA VAL A 230 25.65 18.21 7.13
C VAL A 230 25.19 16.92 7.79
N GLN A 231 24.34 17.04 8.81
CA GLN A 231 23.64 15.93 9.43
C GLN A 231 22.14 16.10 9.25
N VAL A 232 21.46 15.14 8.61
CA VAL A 232 20.00 15.14 8.47
C VAL A 232 19.38 14.24 9.52
N LEU A 233 18.45 14.79 10.31
CA LEU A 233 17.76 14.05 11.37
C LEU A 233 16.25 14.35 11.38
N PRO A 234 15.40 13.34 11.66
CA PRO A 234 14.02 13.62 12.03
C PRO A 234 13.96 14.32 13.39
N LEU A 235 12.97 15.19 13.59
CA LEU A 235 12.77 15.92 14.84
C LEU A 235 12.66 14.98 16.04
N ALA A 236 12.12 13.79 15.85
CA ALA A 236 12.04 12.74 16.87
C ALA A 236 13.40 12.34 17.48
N ARG A 237 14.51 12.60 16.78
CA ARG A 237 15.87 12.29 17.23
C ARG A 237 16.64 13.52 17.73
N ILE A 238 15.98 14.66 17.84
CA ILE A 238 16.59 15.89 18.33
C ILE A 238 16.32 16.02 19.83
N ASP A 239 17.40 16.25 20.55
CA ASP A 239 17.38 16.56 21.98
C ASP A 239 17.99 17.96 22.24
N ALA A 240 17.85 18.45 23.48
CA ALA A 240 18.35 19.76 23.90
C ALA A 240 19.87 19.90 23.67
N HIS A 241 20.63 18.87 23.97
CA HIS A 241 22.11 18.90 23.85
C HIS A 241 22.53 19.07 22.39
N ARG A 242 21.87 18.40 21.45
CA ARG A 242 22.18 18.53 20.01
C ARG A 242 21.87 19.92 19.49
N LEU A 243 20.77 20.52 19.92
CA LEU A 243 20.42 21.90 19.53
C LEU A 243 21.41 22.91 20.07
N GLN A 244 21.82 22.76 21.33
CA GLN A 244 22.81 23.65 21.94
C GLN A 244 24.24 23.50 21.34
N ALA A 245 24.56 22.30 20.86
CA ALA A 245 25.84 22.03 20.20
C ALA A 245 25.87 22.49 18.73
N ALA A 246 24.74 22.77 18.12
CA ALA A 246 24.63 23.17 16.72
C ALA A 246 24.90 24.67 16.57
N SER A 247 25.74 25.05 15.61
CA SER A 247 25.96 26.45 15.23
C SER A 247 24.99 26.89 14.12
N HIS A 248 24.61 25.97 13.21
CA HIS A 248 23.72 26.23 12.09
C HIS A 248 22.69 25.11 11.95
N ALA A 249 21.41 25.45 11.74
CA ALA A 249 20.37 24.47 11.51
C ALA A 249 19.37 24.93 10.44
N LEU A 250 18.85 23.97 9.65
CA LEU A 250 17.67 24.16 8.81
C LEU A 250 16.54 23.28 9.33
N PHE A 251 15.38 23.87 9.52
CA PHE A 251 14.18 23.16 9.95
C PHE A 251 13.17 23.12 8.81
N VAL A 252 12.70 21.91 8.48
CA VAL A 252 11.63 21.67 7.48
C VAL A 252 10.51 20.94 8.17
N LEU A 253 9.50 21.68 8.60
CA LEU A 253 8.46 21.19 9.51
C LEU A 253 7.08 21.23 8.87
N SER A 254 6.42 20.07 8.77
CA SER A 254 5.01 19.99 8.36
C SER A 254 4.09 20.21 9.56
N THR A 255 2.98 20.92 9.32
CA THR A 255 1.86 20.99 10.22
C THR A 255 0.81 19.97 9.80
N PHE A 256 0.24 19.25 10.75
CA PHE A 256 -0.79 18.23 10.53
C PHE A 256 -2.08 18.58 11.28
N GLY A 257 -3.23 18.23 10.69
CA GLY A 257 -4.54 18.47 11.30
C GLY A 257 -4.74 19.93 11.70
N ASP A 258 -5.24 20.16 12.89
CA ASP A 258 -5.57 21.50 13.43
C ASP A 258 -4.33 22.20 14.07
N GLY A 259 -3.21 22.20 13.37
CA GLY A 259 -2.01 22.93 13.82
C GLY A 259 -0.96 22.08 14.56
N GLU A 260 -1.15 20.78 14.64
CA GLU A 260 -0.28 19.87 15.39
C GLU A 260 1.00 19.48 14.63
N PRO A 261 2.06 19.06 15.34
CA PRO A 261 3.19 18.39 14.72
C PRO A 261 2.78 17.04 14.11
N PRO A 262 3.50 16.55 13.06
CA PRO A 262 3.37 15.18 12.59
C PRO A 262 3.46 14.17 13.73
N ASP A 263 2.76 13.05 13.62
CA ASP A 263 2.66 12.05 14.69
C ASP A 263 4.02 11.57 15.19
N SER A 264 4.97 11.34 14.27
CA SER A 264 6.34 10.95 14.60
C SER A 264 7.15 12.00 15.36
N ALA A 265 6.72 13.25 15.35
CA ALA A 265 7.43 14.37 15.99
C ALA A 265 6.79 14.86 17.30
N ARG A 266 5.59 14.37 17.66
CA ARG A 266 4.80 14.87 18.81
C ARG A 266 5.55 14.81 20.14
N ARG A 267 6.17 13.68 20.44
CA ARG A 267 6.92 13.48 21.70
C ARG A 267 8.09 14.44 21.82
N ALA A 268 8.96 14.47 20.79
CA ALA A 268 10.13 15.35 20.77
C ALA A 268 9.72 16.82 20.82
N SER A 269 8.68 17.21 20.08
CA SER A 269 8.14 18.58 20.10
C SER A 269 7.69 18.99 21.50
N ARG A 270 6.89 18.17 22.21
CA ARG A 270 6.48 18.46 23.58
C ARG A 270 7.65 18.57 24.56
N GLN A 271 8.64 17.68 24.42
CA GLN A 271 9.84 17.68 25.27
C GLN A 271 10.71 18.90 25.05
N LEU A 272 10.82 19.40 23.82
CA LEU A 272 11.63 20.58 23.47
C LEU A 272 10.89 21.86 23.82
N LEU A 273 9.67 22.04 23.34
CA LEU A 273 8.88 23.26 23.52
C LEU A 273 8.56 23.57 25.00
N GLY A 274 8.52 22.54 25.85
CA GLY A 274 8.34 22.71 27.28
C GLY A 274 9.61 23.11 28.07
N ARG A 275 10.74 23.31 27.38
CA ARG A 275 12.03 23.66 28.02
C ARG A 275 12.54 25.01 27.58
N SER A 276 13.17 25.71 28.49
CA SER A 276 14.02 26.87 28.16
C SER A 276 15.44 26.38 27.95
N LEU A 277 16.02 26.73 26.82
CA LEU A 277 17.38 26.37 26.41
C LEU A 277 18.18 27.64 26.11
N ASP A 278 19.50 27.57 26.23
CA ASP A 278 20.36 28.62 25.70
C ASP A 278 20.78 28.25 24.26
N LEU A 279 20.23 28.97 23.28
CA LEU A 279 20.48 28.75 21.86
C LEU A 279 21.12 30.00 21.19
N ALA A 280 21.79 30.87 21.97
CA ALA A 280 22.35 32.12 21.47
C ALA A 280 23.40 31.94 20.34
N THR A 281 24.03 30.77 20.26
CA THR A 281 24.99 30.40 19.20
C THR A 281 24.34 29.81 17.95
N LEU A 282 23.07 29.41 18.01
CA LEU A 282 22.37 28.74 16.91
C LEU A 282 21.85 29.77 15.89
N GLN A 283 22.28 29.65 14.64
CA GLN A 283 21.70 30.32 13.51
C GLN A 283 20.80 29.32 12.75
N PHE A 284 19.58 29.73 12.42
CA PHE A 284 18.64 28.79 11.80
C PHE A 284 17.87 29.37 10.63
N GLY A 285 17.44 28.49 9.71
CA GLY A 285 16.44 28.78 8.67
C GLY A 285 15.24 27.86 8.82
N MET A 286 14.03 28.35 8.54
CA MET A 286 12.79 27.62 8.75
C MET A 286 11.96 27.57 7.48
N LEU A 287 11.56 26.36 7.06
CA LEU A 287 10.51 26.09 6.08
C LEU A 287 9.35 25.43 6.80
N ALA A 288 8.22 26.12 6.90
CA ALA A 288 7.00 25.61 7.52
C ALA A 288 6.01 25.18 6.42
N LEU A 289 5.65 23.90 6.41
CA LEU A 289 4.69 23.34 5.46
C LEU A 289 3.31 23.25 6.12
N GLY A 290 2.28 23.64 5.41
CA GLY A 290 0.90 23.59 5.87
C GLY A 290 -0.07 23.68 4.71
N ASP A 291 -1.36 23.77 5.05
CA ASP A 291 -2.44 24.00 4.11
C ASP A 291 -3.37 25.09 4.67
N ARG A 292 -3.63 26.14 3.89
CA ARG A 292 -4.50 27.26 4.27
C ARG A 292 -5.98 26.89 4.41
N GLN A 293 -6.35 25.68 3.98
CA GLN A 293 -7.70 25.18 4.22
C GLN A 293 -7.99 24.95 5.71
N TYR A 294 -6.94 24.75 6.51
CA TYR A 294 -7.04 24.56 7.96
C TYR A 294 -6.84 25.88 8.70
N PRO A 295 -7.64 26.14 9.76
CA PRO A 295 -7.57 27.40 10.52
C PRO A 295 -6.18 27.71 11.07
N HIS A 296 -5.44 26.69 11.43
CA HIS A 296 -4.10 26.81 12.04
C HIS A 296 -2.97 26.53 11.05
N TYR A 297 -3.05 27.15 9.87
CA TYR A 297 -2.06 27.09 8.79
C TYR A 297 -0.63 27.30 9.29
N CYS A 298 0.27 26.34 9.05
CA CYS A 298 1.67 26.34 9.47
C CYS A 298 1.89 26.55 10.98
N ALA A 299 0.88 26.28 11.85
CA ALA A 299 0.94 26.62 13.27
C ALA A 299 2.11 25.95 13.98
N PHE A 300 2.38 24.68 13.71
CA PHE A 300 3.52 23.99 14.32
C PHE A 300 4.86 24.63 13.95
N GLY A 301 5.08 24.95 12.68
CA GLY A 301 6.28 25.67 12.25
C GLY A 301 6.42 27.04 12.91
N ARG A 302 5.31 27.80 13.01
CA ARG A 302 5.26 29.10 13.70
C ARG A 302 5.59 28.98 15.19
N GLN A 303 5.01 28.01 15.85
CA GLN A 303 5.26 27.75 17.27
C GLN A 303 6.73 27.39 17.53
N PHE A 304 7.29 26.54 16.69
CA PHE A 304 8.69 26.11 16.81
C PHE A 304 9.66 27.24 16.52
N ASP A 305 9.38 28.05 15.52
CA ASP A 305 10.12 29.29 15.17
C ASP A 305 10.15 30.28 16.34
N ALA A 306 8.95 30.59 16.88
CA ALA A 306 8.83 31.47 18.05
C ALA A 306 9.57 30.93 19.28
N TRP A 307 9.55 29.61 19.48
CA TRP A 307 10.30 28.98 20.57
C TRP A 307 11.82 29.09 20.38
N LEU A 308 12.35 28.87 19.17
CA LEU A 308 13.77 29.04 18.87
C LEU A 308 14.22 30.49 19.14
N LEU A 309 13.47 31.47 18.65
CA LEU A 309 13.75 32.90 18.87
C LEU A 309 13.67 33.25 20.36
N GLY A 310 12.66 32.74 21.07
CA GLY A 310 12.49 32.95 22.52
C GLY A 310 13.62 32.35 23.38
N ASN A 311 14.35 31.37 22.84
CA ASN A 311 15.52 30.76 23.47
C ASN A 311 16.86 31.34 22.97
N GLY A 312 16.84 32.48 22.26
CA GLY A 312 18.02 33.23 21.84
C GLY A 312 18.62 32.85 20.50
N ALA A 313 18.05 31.87 19.78
CA ALA A 313 18.51 31.52 18.44
C ALA A 313 18.29 32.66 17.45
N ARG A 314 19.09 32.76 16.40
CA ARG A 314 19.05 33.83 15.40
C ARG A 314 18.59 33.28 14.06
N ALA A 315 17.51 33.83 13.49
CA ALA A 315 17.08 33.48 12.14
C ALA A 315 18.06 34.03 11.09
N MET A 316 18.46 33.21 10.12
CA MET A 316 19.29 33.61 8.98
C MET A 316 18.47 34.35 7.92
N PHE A 317 17.18 34.05 7.83
CA PHE A 317 16.17 34.68 6.96
C PHE A 317 14.79 34.46 7.57
N ASP A 318 13.81 35.24 7.10
CA ASP A 318 12.42 35.11 7.55
C ASP A 318 11.87 33.71 7.27
N ARG A 319 11.09 33.15 8.21
CA ARG A 319 10.41 31.87 8.03
C ARG A 319 9.59 31.86 6.74
N ILE A 320 9.71 30.80 5.96
CA ILE A 320 8.95 30.62 4.73
C ILE A 320 7.79 29.66 5.00
N ASP A 321 6.58 30.18 4.90
CA ASP A 321 5.34 29.41 5.04
C ASP A 321 4.90 28.91 3.66
N VAL A 322 4.77 27.60 3.49
CA VAL A 322 4.41 26.94 2.22
C VAL A 322 2.99 26.40 2.30
N ASP A 323 2.14 26.89 1.42
CA ASP A 323 0.77 26.44 1.27
C ASP A 323 0.68 25.31 0.24
N ALA A 324 0.21 24.13 0.65
CA ALA A 324 -0.05 22.97 -0.22
C ALA A 324 1.04 22.71 -1.29
N ALA A 325 2.31 22.85 -0.94
CA ALA A 325 3.47 22.74 -1.83
C ALA A 325 3.56 23.85 -2.90
N SER A 326 3.13 25.08 -2.57
CA SER A 326 3.23 26.26 -3.45
C SER A 326 4.61 26.40 -4.08
N VAL A 327 4.66 26.38 -5.41
CA VAL A 327 5.89 26.50 -6.19
C VAL A 327 6.60 27.82 -5.90
N ALA A 328 5.86 28.91 -5.69
CA ALA A 328 6.42 30.22 -5.40
C ALA A 328 7.17 30.23 -4.05
N ALA A 329 6.57 29.69 -2.99
CA ALA A 329 7.21 29.60 -1.67
C ALA A 329 8.40 28.63 -1.69
N LEU A 330 8.31 27.51 -2.39
CA LEU A 330 9.44 26.58 -2.56
C LEU A 330 10.58 27.20 -3.37
N ARG A 331 10.26 28.03 -4.37
CA ARG A 331 11.29 28.80 -5.11
C ARG A 331 11.98 29.81 -4.22
N GLN A 332 11.24 30.51 -3.35
CA GLN A 332 11.80 31.42 -2.34
C GLN A 332 12.76 30.66 -1.41
N TRP A 333 12.39 29.45 -0.95
CA TRP A 333 13.27 28.59 -0.15
C TRP A 333 14.56 28.25 -0.90
N GLN A 334 14.46 27.84 -2.18
CA GLN A 334 15.63 27.54 -3.01
C GLN A 334 16.53 28.76 -3.22
N GLN A 335 15.95 29.95 -3.36
CA GLN A 335 16.71 31.20 -3.45
C GLN A 335 17.49 31.48 -2.15
N GLN A 336 16.87 31.28 -0.97
CA GLN A 336 17.56 31.45 0.31
C GLN A 336 18.71 30.43 0.47
N LEU A 337 18.47 29.17 0.09
CA LEU A 337 19.53 28.15 0.07
C LEU A 337 20.66 28.53 -0.90
N GLY A 338 20.33 29.07 -2.06
CA GLY A 338 21.30 29.58 -3.03
C GLY A 338 22.18 30.68 -2.46
N LEU A 339 21.59 31.62 -1.70
CA LEU A 339 22.35 32.68 -1.01
C LEU A 339 23.28 32.12 0.07
N LEU A 340 22.84 31.10 0.81
CA LEU A 340 23.64 30.47 1.87
C LEU A 340 24.80 29.60 1.32
N THR A 341 24.59 28.97 0.17
CA THR A 341 25.52 27.98 -0.40
C THR A 341 26.39 28.54 -1.52
N GLY A 342 26.03 29.69 -2.11
CA GLY A 342 26.63 30.21 -3.34
C GLY A 342 26.31 29.42 -4.60
N ILE A 343 25.41 28.42 -4.52
CA ILE A 343 25.00 27.57 -5.63
C ILE A 343 23.66 28.10 -6.16
N ALA A 344 23.57 28.37 -7.46
CA ALA A 344 22.35 28.85 -8.09
C ALA A 344 21.17 27.90 -7.83
N ALA A 345 19.97 28.45 -7.59
CA ALA A 345 18.75 27.68 -7.44
C ALA A 345 18.48 26.87 -8.73
N ASP A 346 18.28 25.57 -8.60
CA ASP A 346 17.89 24.68 -9.69
C ASP A 346 16.38 24.48 -9.67
N ASP A 347 15.67 25.17 -10.56
CA ASP A 347 14.21 25.06 -10.69
C ASP A 347 13.75 23.66 -11.13
N SER A 348 14.62 22.85 -11.74
CA SER A 348 14.31 21.44 -12.10
C SER A 348 14.14 20.55 -10.86
N VAL A 349 14.60 20.99 -9.70
CA VAL A 349 14.59 20.27 -8.42
C VAL A 349 13.29 20.52 -7.63
N LEU A 350 12.47 21.50 -8.02
CA LEU A 350 11.16 21.70 -7.40
C LEU A 350 10.29 20.45 -7.63
N PRO A 351 9.47 20.03 -6.64
CA PRO A 351 8.46 19.02 -6.92
C PRO A 351 7.71 19.46 -8.15
N ALA A 352 7.71 18.66 -9.22
CA ALA A 352 6.85 18.94 -10.36
C ALA A 352 5.47 19.25 -9.81
N ALA A 353 4.90 20.39 -10.16
CA ALA A 353 3.54 20.72 -9.77
C ALA A 353 2.70 19.50 -10.10
N THR A 354 2.21 18.79 -9.08
CA THR A 354 1.55 17.50 -9.30
C THR A 354 0.35 17.80 -10.19
N ARG A 355 0.43 17.35 -11.43
CA ARG A 355 -0.56 17.67 -12.47
C ARG A 355 -1.94 17.28 -11.98
N MET A 356 -2.91 18.20 -12.08
CA MET A 356 -4.32 17.85 -11.96
C MET A 356 -4.70 17.05 -13.20
N HIS A 357 -5.41 15.95 -12.98
CA HIS A 357 -5.96 15.12 -14.04
C HIS A 357 -7.46 15.33 -14.11
N ASP A 358 -8.04 15.10 -15.27
CA ASP A 358 -9.48 15.17 -15.48
C ASP A 358 -10.12 13.82 -15.12
N TRP A 359 -10.87 13.81 -14.03
CA TRP A 359 -11.62 12.65 -13.55
C TRP A 359 -13.07 12.77 -13.98
N GLN A 360 -13.65 11.75 -14.55
CA GLN A 360 -15.05 11.80 -14.96
C GLN A 360 -15.98 11.44 -13.79
N LEU A 361 -16.93 12.31 -13.45
CA LEU A 361 -17.98 12.03 -12.49
C LEU A 361 -18.96 11.01 -13.11
N LEU A 362 -18.95 9.77 -12.63
CA LEU A 362 -19.81 8.70 -13.10
C LEU A 362 -21.24 8.85 -12.56
N ASP A 363 -21.36 8.90 -11.24
CA ASP A 363 -22.61 9.12 -10.54
C ASP A 363 -22.38 9.58 -9.09
N ARG A 364 -23.51 9.88 -8.44
CA ARG A 364 -23.61 10.18 -7.01
C ARG A 364 -24.88 9.61 -6.42
N GLN A 365 -24.78 9.13 -5.20
CA GLN A 365 -25.91 8.56 -4.45
C GLN A 365 -25.90 9.08 -3.02
N GLN A 366 -27.04 9.57 -2.54
CA GLN A 366 -27.20 9.88 -1.12
C GLN A 366 -27.25 8.59 -0.31
N LEU A 367 -26.40 8.48 0.71
CA LEU A 367 -26.25 7.28 1.53
C LEU A 367 -27.17 7.28 2.76
N ASN A 368 -27.60 8.43 3.24
CA ASN A 368 -28.34 8.59 4.49
C ASN A 368 -29.67 9.40 4.34
N PRO A 369 -30.58 9.01 3.41
CA PRO A 369 -31.86 9.69 3.28
C PRO A 369 -32.67 9.57 4.57
N GLY A 370 -33.28 10.67 5.02
CA GLY A 370 -34.06 10.70 6.26
C GLY A 370 -33.28 10.91 7.54
N SER A 371 -31.94 10.99 7.50
CA SER A 371 -31.12 11.28 8.66
C SER A 371 -31.37 12.71 9.19
N VAL A 372 -31.31 12.87 10.51
CA VAL A 372 -31.30 14.20 11.17
C VAL A 372 -29.98 14.95 10.93
N GLY A 373 -29.00 14.31 10.34
CA GLY A 373 -27.71 14.89 9.95
C GLY A 373 -27.71 15.47 8.55
N GLY A 374 -26.65 16.19 8.20
CA GLY A 374 -26.46 16.65 6.82
C GLY A 374 -26.35 15.48 5.84
N PRO A 375 -26.81 15.66 4.58
CA PRO A 375 -26.76 14.61 3.56
C PRO A 375 -25.33 14.13 3.33
N ILE A 376 -25.16 12.81 3.28
CA ILE A 376 -23.89 12.14 2.95
C ILE A 376 -24.05 11.49 1.57
N TRP A 377 -23.10 11.76 0.70
CA TRP A 377 -23.10 11.30 -0.68
C TRP A 377 -21.94 10.37 -0.95
N ARG A 378 -22.21 9.27 -1.66
CA ARG A 378 -21.21 8.49 -2.38
C ARG A 378 -21.01 9.13 -3.73
N ILE A 379 -19.78 9.48 -4.06
CA ILE A 379 -19.37 10.06 -5.35
C ILE A 379 -18.48 9.04 -6.04
N ARG A 380 -18.78 8.66 -7.28
CA ARG A 380 -17.97 7.75 -8.08
C ARG A 380 -17.30 8.47 -9.23
N LEU A 381 -15.99 8.30 -9.34
CA LEU A 381 -15.16 8.94 -10.34
C LEU A 381 -14.40 7.87 -11.14
N ALA A 382 -14.41 7.97 -12.47
CA ALA A 382 -13.51 7.19 -13.31
C ALA A 382 -12.09 7.77 -13.20
N ALA A 383 -11.15 6.91 -12.89
CA ALA A 383 -9.74 7.29 -12.83
C ALA A 383 -9.16 7.38 -14.25
N PRO A 384 -8.33 8.39 -14.55
CA PRO A 384 -7.50 8.40 -15.74
C PRO A 384 -6.54 7.19 -15.77
N ASP A 385 -6.26 6.66 -16.96
CA ASP A 385 -5.47 5.42 -17.14
C ASP A 385 -4.04 5.51 -16.59
N ASP A 386 -3.47 6.70 -16.56
CA ASP A 386 -2.10 6.98 -16.10
C ASP A 386 -2.01 7.24 -14.58
N VAL A 387 -3.14 7.32 -13.87
CA VAL A 387 -3.18 7.62 -12.45
C VAL A 387 -3.27 6.35 -11.61
N GLN A 388 -2.36 6.24 -10.66
CA GLN A 388 -2.34 5.15 -9.69
C GLN A 388 -2.60 5.67 -8.28
N TRP A 389 -3.39 4.92 -7.49
CA TRP A 389 -3.62 5.18 -6.08
C TRP A 389 -3.52 3.89 -5.26
N GLN A 390 -3.58 4.02 -3.95
CA GLN A 390 -3.67 2.92 -2.99
C GLN A 390 -4.76 3.24 -1.97
N ALA A 391 -5.38 2.22 -1.37
CA ALA A 391 -6.31 2.45 -0.27
C ALA A 391 -5.61 3.20 0.89
N GLY A 392 -6.27 4.24 1.41
CA GLY A 392 -5.69 5.16 2.38
C GLY A 392 -5.09 6.43 1.78
N ASP A 393 -4.96 6.53 0.44
CA ASP A 393 -4.61 7.78 -0.24
C ASP A 393 -5.80 8.76 -0.22
N ILE A 394 -5.51 10.01 -0.51
CA ILE A 394 -6.44 11.13 -0.49
C ILE A 394 -6.62 11.65 -1.92
N LEU A 395 -7.83 12.02 -2.31
CA LEU A 395 -8.08 12.72 -3.56
C LEU A 395 -8.20 14.22 -3.28
N HIS A 396 -7.27 15.00 -3.81
CA HIS A 396 -7.31 16.45 -3.79
C HIS A 396 -8.04 16.95 -5.05
N ILE A 397 -9.16 17.64 -4.89
CA ILE A 397 -9.98 18.17 -5.98
C ILE A 397 -9.90 19.69 -6.08
N ALA A 398 -9.99 20.22 -7.29
CA ALA A 398 -10.24 21.64 -7.54
C ALA A 398 -11.76 21.85 -7.63
N PRO A 399 -12.38 22.51 -6.64
CA PRO A 399 -13.82 22.77 -6.68
C PRO A 399 -14.14 23.90 -7.65
N ARG A 400 -15.42 23.99 -8.00
CA ARG A 400 -15.97 25.11 -8.79
C ARG A 400 -17.22 25.67 -8.13
N HIS A 401 -17.42 26.96 -8.29
CA HIS A 401 -18.71 27.56 -8.01
C HIS A 401 -19.80 27.00 -8.93
N SER A 402 -21.05 27.01 -8.47
CA SER A 402 -22.16 26.72 -9.35
C SER A 402 -22.22 27.74 -10.51
N ALA A 403 -22.62 27.26 -11.69
CA ALA A 403 -22.79 28.14 -12.85
C ALA A 403 -23.75 29.32 -12.57
N ALA A 404 -24.73 29.09 -11.71
CA ALA A 404 -25.68 30.15 -11.30
C ALA A 404 -24.99 31.25 -10.47
N HIS A 405 -24.13 30.87 -9.50
CA HIS A 405 -23.38 31.82 -8.68
C HIS A 405 -22.39 32.62 -9.52
N ALA A 406 -21.56 31.96 -10.35
CA ALA A 406 -20.61 32.63 -11.23
C ALA A 406 -21.30 33.64 -12.17
N ARG A 407 -22.45 33.26 -12.77
CA ARG A 407 -23.26 34.17 -13.61
C ARG A 407 -23.83 35.36 -12.82
N ALA A 408 -24.32 35.12 -11.62
CA ALA A 408 -24.88 36.21 -10.79
C ALA A 408 -23.82 37.26 -10.47
N VAL A 409 -22.62 36.82 -10.05
CA VAL A 409 -21.52 37.75 -9.74
C VAL A 409 -21.07 38.51 -10.99
N LEU A 410 -20.84 37.82 -12.13
CA LEU A 410 -20.43 38.48 -13.37
C LEU A 410 -21.45 39.53 -13.83
N ARG A 411 -22.74 39.22 -13.80
CA ARG A 411 -23.81 40.19 -14.17
C ARG A 411 -23.88 41.37 -13.22
N ALA A 412 -23.67 41.16 -11.92
CA ALA A 412 -23.60 42.26 -10.95
C ALA A 412 -22.46 43.22 -11.27
N HIS A 413 -21.36 42.76 -11.86
CA HIS A 413 -20.23 43.56 -12.30
C HIS A 413 -20.37 44.05 -13.76
N GLY A 414 -21.55 43.91 -14.39
CA GLY A 414 -21.84 44.39 -15.76
C GLY A 414 -21.17 43.54 -16.86
N LEU A 415 -20.74 42.32 -16.54
CA LEU A 415 -20.02 41.42 -17.47
C LEU A 415 -20.96 40.37 -18.09
N ASP A 416 -20.75 40.05 -19.38
CA ASP A 416 -21.45 38.95 -20.03
C ASP A 416 -20.78 37.61 -19.65
N PRO A 417 -21.49 36.70 -18.95
CA PRO A 417 -20.94 35.39 -18.58
C PRO A 417 -20.46 34.53 -19.75
N LEU A 418 -21.04 34.70 -20.93
CA LEU A 418 -20.73 33.92 -22.13
C LEU A 418 -19.62 34.55 -22.97
N GLN A 419 -19.15 35.75 -22.64
CA GLN A 419 -18.06 36.42 -23.35
C GLN A 419 -16.84 35.48 -23.42
N PRO A 420 -16.30 35.20 -24.61
CA PRO A 420 -15.09 34.39 -24.76
C PRO A 420 -13.86 35.17 -24.31
N LEU A 421 -12.96 34.47 -23.64
CA LEU A 421 -11.65 34.96 -23.22
C LEU A 421 -10.57 34.02 -23.70
N LEU A 422 -9.55 34.55 -24.35
CA LEU A 422 -8.35 33.79 -24.74
C LEU A 422 -7.37 33.79 -23.58
N ILE A 423 -7.05 32.60 -23.08
CA ILE A 423 -6.04 32.38 -22.04
C ILE A 423 -4.98 31.40 -22.52
N GLU A 424 -3.88 31.28 -21.79
CA GLU A 424 -2.91 30.21 -22.02
C GLU A 424 -3.61 28.84 -21.90
N GLY A 425 -3.73 28.13 -23.02
CA GLY A 425 -4.42 26.83 -23.10
C GLY A 425 -5.72 26.80 -23.90
N GLY A 426 -6.20 27.95 -24.40
CA GLY A 426 -7.36 28.01 -25.29
C GLY A 426 -8.38 29.09 -24.97
N THR A 427 -9.53 29.02 -25.67
CA THR A 427 -10.64 29.95 -25.46
C THR A 427 -11.64 29.35 -24.49
N GLN A 428 -11.99 30.11 -23.43
CA GLN A 428 -13.05 29.74 -22.48
C GLN A 428 -13.96 30.95 -22.19
N THR A 429 -15.14 30.71 -21.61
CA THR A 429 -16.05 31.80 -21.23
C THR A 429 -15.64 32.43 -19.89
N LEU A 430 -16.01 33.70 -19.68
CA LEU A 430 -15.83 34.38 -18.38
C LEU A 430 -16.45 33.56 -17.23
N GLN A 431 -17.63 32.96 -17.45
CA GLN A 431 -18.28 32.09 -16.47
C GLN A 431 -17.41 30.90 -16.07
N CYS A 432 -16.76 30.26 -17.03
CA CYS A 432 -15.89 29.14 -16.76
C CYS A 432 -14.71 29.55 -15.87
N LEU A 433 -14.01 30.62 -16.25
CA LEU A 433 -12.90 31.17 -15.46
C LEU A 433 -13.36 31.65 -14.07
N ALA A 434 -14.48 32.37 -13.99
CA ALA A 434 -15.04 32.84 -12.74
C ALA A 434 -15.43 31.71 -11.79
N SER A 435 -15.88 30.55 -12.33
CA SER A 435 -16.23 29.40 -11.50
C SER A 435 -15.05 28.82 -10.71
N GLU A 436 -13.81 29.10 -11.09
CA GLU A 436 -12.57 28.60 -10.50
C GLU A 436 -11.89 29.63 -9.56
N ARG A 437 -12.47 30.82 -9.40
CA ARG A 437 -11.86 31.92 -8.66
C ARG A 437 -12.61 32.27 -7.39
N GLU A 438 -11.91 32.83 -6.40
CA GLU A 438 -12.53 33.42 -5.22
C GLU A 438 -13.26 34.70 -5.64
N LEU A 439 -14.57 34.58 -5.83
CA LEU A 439 -15.38 35.69 -6.29
C LEU A 439 -15.76 36.63 -5.12
N PRO A 440 -15.74 37.97 -5.32
CA PRO A 440 -16.27 38.91 -4.35
C PRO A 440 -17.79 38.78 -4.23
N ASP A 441 -18.34 39.25 -3.12
CA ASP A 441 -19.80 39.30 -2.97
C ASP A 441 -20.42 40.16 -4.08
N ALA A 442 -21.55 39.71 -4.62
CA ALA A 442 -22.29 40.44 -5.66
C ALA A 442 -22.75 41.85 -5.21
N ALA A 443 -22.82 42.06 -3.90
CA ALA A 443 -23.13 43.38 -3.32
C ALA A 443 -21.96 44.39 -3.43
N SER A 444 -20.74 43.94 -3.69
CA SER A 444 -19.53 44.76 -3.81
C SER A 444 -19.23 45.14 -5.27
N ALA A 445 -20.26 45.29 -6.11
CA ALA A 445 -20.12 45.48 -7.55
C ALA A 445 -19.29 46.72 -7.89
N LEU A 446 -18.15 46.50 -8.57
CA LEU A 446 -17.30 47.52 -9.17
C LEU A 446 -17.47 47.46 -10.69
N GLN A 447 -17.44 48.57 -11.39
CA GLN A 447 -17.34 48.54 -12.86
C GLN A 447 -15.97 48.03 -13.27
N VAL A 448 -15.96 46.86 -13.90
CA VAL A 448 -14.73 46.18 -14.37
C VAL A 448 -14.50 46.56 -15.83
N GLN A 449 -13.39 47.24 -16.12
CA GLN A 449 -13.02 47.63 -17.49
C GLN A 449 -12.42 46.48 -18.29
N ASP A 450 -11.61 45.62 -17.67
CA ASP A 450 -10.99 44.44 -18.26
C ASP A 450 -11.33 43.20 -17.45
N ALA A 451 -12.31 42.46 -17.92
CA ALA A 451 -12.83 41.26 -17.27
C ALA A 451 -11.76 40.16 -17.17
N GLY A 452 -10.93 40.00 -18.21
CA GLY A 452 -9.87 38.96 -18.26
C GLY A 452 -8.80 39.22 -17.19
N ARG A 453 -8.29 40.45 -17.15
CA ARG A 453 -7.29 40.86 -16.16
C ARG A 453 -7.84 40.80 -14.74
N TRP A 454 -9.08 41.21 -14.54
CA TRP A 454 -9.72 41.16 -13.24
C TRP A 454 -9.85 39.71 -12.72
N LEU A 455 -10.44 38.83 -13.51
CA LEU A 455 -10.61 37.41 -13.11
C LEU A 455 -9.28 36.69 -12.91
N THR A 456 -8.28 36.95 -13.74
CA THR A 456 -6.97 36.31 -13.58
C THR A 456 -6.20 36.81 -12.35
N ALA A 457 -6.48 38.02 -11.88
CA ALA A 457 -5.91 38.58 -10.66
C ALA A 457 -6.56 38.01 -9.37
N LEU A 458 -7.79 37.46 -9.46
CA LEU A 458 -8.45 36.84 -8.31
C LEU A 458 -7.75 35.52 -7.93
N PRO A 459 -7.65 35.18 -6.63
CA PRO A 459 -7.14 33.90 -6.18
C PRO A 459 -7.94 32.73 -6.77
N VAL A 460 -7.25 31.62 -7.02
CA VAL A 460 -7.91 30.36 -7.39
C VAL A 460 -8.61 29.80 -6.16
N LEU A 461 -9.77 29.18 -6.35
CA LEU A 461 -10.48 28.50 -5.27
C LEU A 461 -9.57 27.46 -4.60
N PRO A 462 -9.53 27.42 -3.26
CA PRO A 462 -8.73 26.44 -2.56
C PRO A 462 -9.26 25.01 -2.83
N GLY A 463 -8.36 24.09 -3.13
CA GLY A 463 -8.68 22.70 -3.34
C GLY A 463 -9.30 22.06 -2.08
N ARG A 464 -9.85 20.87 -2.21
CA ARG A 464 -10.42 20.10 -1.09
C ARG A 464 -9.94 18.66 -1.15
N GLU A 465 -9.66 18.12 0.03
CA GLU A 465 -9.15 16.77 0.20
C GLU A 465 -10.24 15.82 0.71
N TYR A 466 -10.29 14.62 0.15
CA TYR A 466 -11.22 13.56 0.52
C TYR A 466 -10.51 12.22 0.57
N SER A 467 -10.66 11.49 1.67
CA SER A 467 -10.14 10.12 1.79
C SER A 467 -10.81 9.22 0.75
N ILE A 468 -10.01 8.43 0.03
CA ILE A 468 -10.51 7.50 -0.99
C ILE A 468 -11.16 6.30 -0.30
N ALA A 469 -12.42 6.01 -0.66
CA ALA A 469 -13.25 4.95 -0.06
C ALA A 469 -13.21 3.63 -0.83
N SER A 470 -12.40 3.54 -1.88
CA SER A 470 -12.23 2.37 -2.76
C SER A 470 -10.78 1.92 -2.82
N CYS A 471 -10.53 0.80 -3.46
CA CYS A 471 -9.17 0.33 -3.75
C CYS A 471 -8.96 0.18 -5.28
N PRO A 472 -7.71 0.05 -5.76
CA PRO A 472 -7.44 -0.07 -7.20
C PRO A 472 -8.15 -1.22 -7.91
N ALA A 473 -8.45 -2.31 -7.19
CA ALA A 473 -9.18 -3.44 -7.73
C ALA A 473 -10.62 -3.09 -8.15
N ASP A 474 -11.19 -2.03 -7.57
CA ASP A 474 -12.52 -1.52 -7.92
C ASP A 474 -12.55 -0.77 -9.27
N ARG A 475 -11.39 -0.42 -9.83
CA ARG A 475 -11.20 0.30 -11.10
C ARG A 475 -11.87 1.68 -11.16
N MET A 476 -12.29 2.21 -10.03
CA MET A 476 -12.88 3.55 -9.88
C MET A 476 -12.54 4.10 -8.50
N VAL A 477 -12.54 5.41 -8.38
CA VAL A 477 -12.42 6.08 -7.08
C VAL A 477 -13.81 6.40 -6.54
N GLU A 478 -14.06 5.98 -5.32
CA GLU A 478 -15.24 6.35 -4.56
C GLU A 478 -14.85 7.31 -3.43
N LEU A 479 -15.65 8.35 -3.24
CA LEU A 479 -15.55 9.28 -2.12
C LEU A 479 -16.84 9.24 -1.30
N VAL A 480 -16.72 9.55 0.00
CA VAL A 480 -17.88 9.74 0.89
C VAL A 480 -17.87 11.18 1.36
N VAL A 481 -18.82 11.97 0.89
CA VAL A 481 -18.83 13.41 1.05
C VAL A 481 -20.07 13.86 1.83
N ARG A 482 -19.88 14.48 2.99
CA ARG A 482 -20.97 15.17 3.71
C ARG A 482 -21.16 16.54 3.12
N LEU A 483 -22.38 16.86 2.69
CA LEU A 483 -22.74 18.20 2.27
C LEU A 483 -22.76 19.11 3.49
N VAL A 484 -21.86 20.07 3.51
CA VAL A 484 -21.80 21.12 4.54
C VAL A 484 -22.36 22.42 4.00
N HIS A 485 -22.83 23.29 4.89
CA HIS A 485 -23.30 24.62 4.56
C HIS A 485 -22.56 25.63 5.42
N ASP A 486 -22.31 26.81 4.87
CA ASP A 486 -21.78 27.96 5.62
C ASP A 486 -22.88 28.58 6.53
N ASN A 487 -22.50 29.57 7.33
CA ASN A 487 -23.42 30.28 8.22
C ASN A 487 -24.58 31.00 7.49
N ASN A 488 -24.47 31.19 6.18
CA ASN A 488 -25.48 31.80 5.32
C ASN A 488 -26.34 30.74 4.59
N GLY A 489 -26.17 29.46 4.91
CA GLY A 489 -26.87 28.36 4.27
C GLY A 489 -26.37 28.02 2.85
N ARG A 490 -25.23 28.56 2.41
CA ARG A 490 -24.65 28.23 1.11
C ARG A 490 -23.89 26.92 1.18
N PRO A 491 -24.03 26.02 0.19
CA PRO A 491 -23.25 24.79 0.13
C PRO A 491 -21.74 25.08 0.12
N GLY A 492 -20.98 24.29 0.88
CA GLY A 492 -19.53 24.39 0.90
C GLY A 492 -18.92 24.12 -0.49
N LEU A 493 -17.82 24.77 -0.81
CA LEU A 493 -17.21 24.75 -2.15
C LEU A 493 -17.01 23.33 -2.71
N GLY A 494 -16.28 22.48 -2.01
CA GLY A 494 -15.99 21.10 -2.48
C GLY A 494 -17.19 20.19 -2.35
N SER A 495 -17.84 20.18 -1.17
CA SER A 495 -19.01 19.32 -0.92
C SER A 495 -20.19 19.70 -1.81
N GLY A 496 -20.47 20.99 -1.98
CA GLY A 496 -21.51 21.49 -2.88
C GLY A 496 -21.21 21.20 -4.35
N TRP A 497 -19.94 21.37 -4.77
CA TRP A 497 -19.53 21.03 -6.13
C TRP A 497 -19.78 19.55 -6.43
N LEU A 498 -19.25 18.64 -5.63
CA LEU A 498 -19.38 17.20 -5.85
C LEU A 498 -20.80 16.68 -5.66
N SER A 499 -21.53 17.15 -4.64
CA SER A 499 -22.84 16.60 -4.28
C SER A 499 -24.00 17.20 -5.07
N LEU A 500 -23.91 18.50 -5.50
CA LEU A 500 -25.03 19.22 -6.08
C LEU A 500 -24.76 19.79 -7.47
N HIS A 501 -23.58 20.41 -7.70
CA HIS A 501 -23.40 21.34 -8.81
C HIS A 501 -22.72 20.72 -10.03
N ALA A 502 -21.79 19.78 -9.83
CA ALA A 502 -21.15 19.11 -10.96
C ALA A 502 -22.19 18.26 -11.74
N PRO A 503 -22.40 18.48 -13.05
CA PRO A 503 -23.33 17.64 -13.80
C PRO A 503 -22.80 16.20 -13.91
N ALA A 504 -23.69 15.24 -14.12
CA ALA A 504 -23.27 13.87 -14.42
C ALA A 504 -22.41 13.85 -15.69
N GLY A 505 -21.32 13.10 -15.70
CA GLY A 505 -20.35 13.07 -16.78
C GLY A 505 -19.35 14.25 -16.79
N ALA A 506 -19.46 15.19 -15.83
CA ALA A 506 -18.51 16.30 -15.73
C ALA A 506 -17.08 15.83 -15.46
N HIS A 507 -16.13 16.59 -15.99
CA HIS A 507 -14.72 16.44 -15.66
C HIS A 507 -14.40 17.20 -14.37
N ILE A 508 -13.87 16.46 -13.40
CA ILE A 508 -13.42 16.98 -12.11
C ILE A 508 -11.90 17.03 -12.13
N ALA A 509 -11.35 18.23 -12.05
CA ALA A 509 -9.90 18.39 -11.92
C ALA A 509 -9.46 17.92 -10.54
N ALA A 510 -8.68 16.84 -10.48
CA ALA A 510 -8.21 16.28 -9.22
C ALA A 510 -6.85 15.58 -9.38
N ARG A 511 -6.18 15.36 -8.25
CA ARG A 511 -4.92 14.60 -8.16
C ARG A 511 -4.93 13.70 -6.94
N VAL A 512 -4.23 12.58 -7.03
CA VAL A 512 -3.99 11.72 -5.86
C VAL A 512 -2.89 12.32 -5.00
N HIS A 513 -3.18 12.50 -3.74
CA HIS A 513 -2.23 12.82 -2.70
C HIS A 513 -1.90 11.53 -1.93
N ARG A 514 -0.66 11.05 -2.07
CA ARG A 514 -0.19 9.83 -1.40
C ARG A 514 -0.17 10.03 0.10
N ASN A 515 -0.79 9.10 0.83
CA ASN A 515 -0.85 9.11 2.29
C ASN A 515 -0.29 7.80 2.88
N PRO A 516 1.02 7.54 2.74
CA PRO A 516 1.63 6.28 3.20
C PRO A 516 1.50 6.08 4.72
N GLY A 517 1.29 7.17 5.48
CA GLY A 517 1.01 7.11 6.92
C GLY A 517 -0.30 6.42 7.26
N PHE A 518 -1.24 6.29 6.31
CA PHE A 518 -2.55 5.66 6.53
C PHE A 518 -2.75 4.34 5.75
N HIS A 519 -1.79 3.92 4.92
CA HIS A 519 -1.88 2.64 4.22
C HIS A 519 -1.94 1.46 5.19
N ARG A 520 -2.59 0.36 4.82
CA ARG A 520 -2.57 -0.87 5.62
C ARG A 520 -1.16 -1.49 5.66
N VAL A 521 -0.90 -2.29 6.67
CA VAL A 521 0.27 -3.18 6.75
C VAL A 521 -0.18 -4.57 6.30
N PRO A 522 0.31 -5.09 5.16
CA PRO A 522 -0.11 -6.40 4.67
C PRO A 522 0.10 -7.51 5.71
N GLY A 523 -0.92 -8.36 5.89
CA GLY A 523 -0.90 -9.48 6.82
C GLY A 523 -1.10 -9.12 8.29
N ALA A 524 -1.15 -7.83 8.65
CA ALA A 524 -1.43 -7.41 10.03
C ALA A 524 -2.95 -7.24 10.25
N PRO A 525 -3.51 -7.74 11.38
CA PRO A 525 -4.88 -7.45 11.74
C PRO A 525 -5.06 -5.94 11.98
N MET A 526 -6.22 -5.41 11.58
CA MET A 526 -6.53 -3.98 11.74
C MET A 526 -7.60 -3.77 12.80
N VAL A 527 -7.42 -2.74 13.63
CA VAL A 527 -8.47 -2.14 14.48
C VAL A 527 -8.85 -0.81 13.83
N LEU A 528 -10.00 -0.77 13.20
CA LEU A 528 -10.48 0.34 12.37
C LEU A 528 -11.51 1.15 13.16
N ILE A 529 -11.20 2.39 13.47
CA ILE A 529 -12.02 3.24 14.33
C ILE A 529 -12.39 4.51 13.59
N GLY A 530 -13.67 4.81 13.47
CA GLY A 530 -14.08 6.04 12.80
C GLY A 530 -15.51 6.45 13.01
N ASN A 531 -15.80 7.69 12.59
CA ASN A 531 -17.13 8.24 12.61
C ASN A 531 -17.47 8.98 11.31
N GLY A 532 -18.74 9.07 10.99
CA GLY A 532 -19.22 9.87 9.88
C GLY A 532 -18.58 9.47 8.55
N THR A 533 -18.09 10.49 7.82
CA THR A 533 -17.39 10.31 6.55
C THR A 533 -16.04 9.62 6.69
N GLY A 534 -15.50 9.47 7.91
CA GLY A 534 -14.28 8.70 8.17
C GLY A 534 -14.39 7.22 7.77
N ILE A 535 -15.60 6.70 7.60
CA ILE A 535 -15.80 5.37 7.00
C ILE A 535 -15.15 5.25 5.62
N ALA A 536 -14.92 6.34 4.90
CA ALA A 536 -14.31 6.33 3.58
C ALA A 536 -12.93 5.67 3.59
N GLY A 537 -11.99 6.21 4.36
CA GLY A 537 -10.65 5.66 4.46
C GLY A 537 -10.63 4.24 5.01
N LEU A 538 -11.45 3.96 6.04
CA LEU A 538 -11.55 2.62 6.64
C LEU A 538 -12.12 1.58 5.65
N ARG A 539 -13.13 1.97 4.87
CA ARG A 539 -13.73 1.12 3.83
C ARG A 539 -12.72 0.80 2.73
N GLY A 540 -11.94 1.79 2.27
CA GLY A 540 -10.88 1.56 1.29
C GLY A 540 -9.89 0.50 1.76
N LEU A 541 -9.41 0.60 3.02
CA LEU A 541 -8.50 -0.37 3.62
C LEU A 541 -9.12 -1.77 3.72
N LEU A 542 -10.39 -1.88 4.15
CA LEU A 542 -11.12 -3.15 4.24
C LEU A 542 -11.33 -3.79 2.87
N ARG A 543 -11.67 -3.01 1.86
CA ARG A 543 -11.81 -3.51 0.48
C ARG A 543 -10.50 -4.06 -0.05
N GLU A 544 -9.40 -3.34 0.16
CA GLU A 544 -8.08 -3.81 -0.24
C GLU A 544 -7.67 -5.09 0.50
N ALA A 545 -7.95 -5.19 1.81
CA ALA A 545 -7.70 -6.39 2.61
C ALA A 545 -8.57 -7.57 2.15
N ALA A 546 -9.86 -7.34 1.87
CA ALA A 546 -10.77 -8.36 1.36
C ALA A 546 -10.34 -8.89 -0.02
N HIS A 547 -9.93 -8.00 -0.94
CA HIS A 547 -9.37 -8.41 -2.23
C HIS A 547 -8.05 -9.19 -2.09
N ALA A 548 -7.28 -8.92 -1.06
CA ALA A 548 -6.07 -9.68 -0.72
C ALA A 548 -6.35 -11.00 0.00
N GLY A 549 -7.62 -11.33 0.30
CA GLY A 549 -8.01 -12.53 1.05
C GLY A 549 -7.62 -12.47 2.53
N GLU A 550 -7.41 -11.30 3.09
CA GLU A 550 -7.08 -11.12 4.50
C GLU A 550 -8.35 -11.12 5.37
N HIS A 551 -8.26 -11.70 6.56
CA HIS A 551 -9.36 -11.90 7.49
C HIS A 551 -8.99 -11.43 8.90
N GLY A 552 -10.00 -11.31 9.76
CA GLY A 552 -9.75 -11.11 11.18
C GLY A 552 -9.52 -9.66 11.56
N HIS A 553 -10.27 -8.71 11.00
CA HIS A 553 -10.22 -7.29 11.35
C HIS A 553 -11.35 -6.91 12.31
N TRP A 554 -11.19 -5.77 12.98
CA TRP A 554 -12.15 -5.20 13.93
C TRP A 554 -12.56 -3.80 13.47
N LEU A 555 -13.87 -3.56 13.33
CA LEU A 555 -14.43 -2.25 12.97
C LEU A 555 -15.20 -1.65 14.15
N LEU A 556 -14.86 -0.42 14.54
CA LEU A 556 -15.65 0.44 15.41
C LEU A 556 -16.14 1.63 14.60
N PHE A 557 -17.45 1.74 14.39
CA PHE A 557 -18.02 2.80 13.57
C PHE A 557 -19.14 3.53 14.30
N GLY A 558 -19.12 4.88 14.21
CA GLY A 558 -20.08 5.76 14.83
C GLY A 558 -20.74 6.74 13.89
N GLU A 559 -22.04 6.96 14.08
CA GLU A 559 -22.84 8.01 13.43
C GLU A 559 -24.03 8.41 14.32
N ARG A 560 -25.03 9.06 13.72
CA ARG A 560 -26.17 9.60 14.46
C ARG A 560 -27.26 8.59 14.71
N GLN A 561 -27.82 7.99 13.65
CA GLN A 561 -28.98 7.10 13.75
C GLN A 561 -28.73 5.80 12.99
N ARG A 562 -28.98 4.66 13.61
CA ARG A 562 -28.78 3.35 13.00
C ARG A 562 -29.65 3.17 11.74
N ALA A 563 -30.89 3.64 11.79
CA ALA A 563 -31.86 3.46 10.71
C ALA A 563 -31.46 4.17 9.40
N HIS A 564 -30.70 5.27 9.50
CA HIS A 564 -30.39 6.12 8.36
C HIS A 564 -28.88 6.25 8.09
N ASP A 565 -28.05 6.18 9.14
CA ASP A 565 -26.64 6.55 9.08
C ASP A 565 -25.71 5.33 9.23
N PHE A 566 -26.22 4.09 9.19
CA PHE A 566 -25.35 2.93 9.10
C PHE A 566 -24.86 2.78 7.64
N LEU A 567 -23.86 3.61 7.31
CA LEU A 567 -23.30 3.67 5.97
C LEU A 567 -22.68 2.32 5.59
N PHE A 568 -22.99 1.84 4.38
CA PHE A 568 -22.50 0.57 3.84
C PHE A 568 -22.84 -0.68 4.68
N ALA A 569 -24.00 -0.69 5.34
CA ALA A 569 -24.43 -1.79 6.21
C ALA A 569 -24.35 -3.16 5.53
N ASP A 570 -24.74 -3.26 4.25
CA ASP A 570 -24.72 -4.49 3.48
C ASP A 570 -23.28 -5.01 3.27
N GLU A 571 -22.33 -4.11 2.96
CA GLU A 571 -20.91 -4.47 2.81
C GLU A 571 -20.31 -4.93 4.14
N VAL A 572 -20.60 -4.22 5.24
CA VAL A 572 -20.14 -4.60 6.58
C VAL A 572 -20.66 -5.97 6.97
N SER A 573 -21.95 -6.23 6.71
CA SER A 573 -22.58 -7.53 6.97
C SER A 573 -21.97 -8.65 6.13
N ALA A 574 -21.69 -8.39 4.85
CA ALA A 574 -21.01 -9.34 3.97
C ALA A 574 -19.58 -9.66 4.45
N TRP A 575 -18.81 -8.65 4.88
CA TRP A 575 -17.47 -8.85 5.42
C TRP A 575 -17.48 -9.63 6.75
N GLN A 576 -18.52 -9.45 7.57
CA GLN A 576 -18.69 -10.29 8.77
C GLN A 576 -19.00 -11.75 8.40
N ALA A 577 -19.91 -11.97 7.48
CA ALA A 577 -20.28 -13.32 7.03
C ALA A 577 -19.08 -14.06 6.38
N GLN A 578 -18.19 -13.33 5.71
CA GLN A 578 -16.99 -13.86 5.07
C GLN A 578 -15.78 -13.97 6.03
N GLY A 579 -15.87 -13.46 7.27
CA GLY A 579 -14.80 -13.49 8.26
C GLY A 579 -13.71 -12.43 8.05
N HIS A 580 -13.85 -11.51 7.10
CA HIS A 580 -12.96 -10.35 6.99
C HIS A 580 -13.06 -9.48 8.24
N LEU A 581 -14.29 -9.23 8.72
CA LEU A 581 -14.57 -8.60 10.00
C LEU A 581 -15.02 -9.67 11.01
N ILE A 582 -14.22 -9.92 12.03
CA ILE A 582 -14.59 -10.84 13.13
C ILE A 582 -15.25 -10.10 14.29
N ARG A 583 -15.12 -8.78 14.32
CA ARG A 583 -15.80 -7.93 15.31
C ARG A 583 -16.24 -6.61 14.70
N VAL A 584 -17.47 -6.19 15.05
CA VAL A 584 -18.04 -4.90 14.66
C VAL A 584 -18.74 -4.29 15.86
N ASP A 585 -18.28 -3.14 16.31
CA ASP A 585 -18.90 -2.34 17.38
C ASP A 585 -19.47 -1.06 16.77
N LEU A 586 -20.78 -0.86 16.92
CA LEU A 586 -21.49 0.28 16.35
C LEU A 586 -21.94 1.23 17.44
N ALA A 587 -21.83 2.54 17.20
CA ALA A 587 -22.27 3.60 18.09
C ALA A 587 -23.17 4.59 17.34
N PHE A 588 -24.41 4.77 17.79
CA PHE A 588 -25.34 5.70 17.18
C PHE A 588 -25.80 6.72 18.22
N SER A 589 -25.26 7.94 18.14
CA SER A 589 -25.36 8.94 19.20
C SER A 589 -26.77 9.53 19.41
N ARG A 590 -27.69 9.33 18.45
CA ARG A 590 -29.08 9.82 18.50
C ARG A 590 -30.10 8.70 18.67
N ASP A 591 -29.68 7.46 18.82
CA ASP A 591 -30.55 6.35 19.18
C ASP A 591 -30.73 6.28 20.72
N ALA A 592 -31.78 5.58 21.14
CA ALA A 592 -32.13 5.46 22.56
C ALA A 592 -30.99 4.89 23.45
N ALA A 593 -30.21 3.95 22.91
CA ALA A 593 -29.05 3.38 23.60
C ALA A 593 -27.81 4.30 23.55
N GLY A 594 -27.84 5.37 22.79
CA GLY A 594 -26.82 6.42 22.67
C GLY A 594 -25.37 5.95 22.57
N GLY A 595 -24.43 6.89 22.57
CA GLY A 595 -22.98 6.64 22.72
C GLY A 595 -22.15 6.99 21.49
N TYR A 596 -20.85 7.03 21.71
CA TYR A 596 -19.84 7.36 20.74
C TYR A 596 -18.85 6.19 20.57
N VAL A 597 -18.04 6.19 19.51
CA VAL A 597 -17.06 5.12 19.27
C VAL A 597 -16.04 4.97 20.38
N GLN A 598 -15.62 6.09 21.00
CA GLN A 598 -14.71 6.06 22.14
C GLN A 598 -15.33 5.37 23.37
N ASP A 599 -16.65 5.40 23.53
CA ASP A 599 -17.33 4.70 24.63
C ASP A 599 -17.33 3.19 24.37
N ARG A 600 -17.57 2.77 23.11
CA ARG A 600 -17.45 1.36 22.69
C ARG A 600 -16.02 0.85 22.86
N LEU A 601 -15.03 1.65 22.46
CA LEU A 601 -13.63 1.30 22.66
C LEU A 601 -13.26 1.18 24.13
N ARG A 602 -13.76 2.09 24.99
CA ARG A 602 -13.54 2.05 26.45
C ARG A 602 -14.10 0.78 27.08
N SER A 603 -15.27 0.33 26.60
CA SER A 603 -15.88 -0.92 27.08
C SER A 603 -15.13 -2.17 26.61
N ALA A 604 -14.23 -2.05 25.64
CA ALA A 604 -13.49 -3.14 25.01
C ALA A 604 -11.95 -3.01 25.22
N CYS A 605 -11.53 -2.40 26.35
CA CYS A 605 -10.10 -2.17 26.59
C CYS A 605 -9.29 -3.45 26.78
N ASP A 606 -9.86 -4.50 27.33
CA ASP A 606 -9.16 -5.77 27.54
C ASP A 606 -8.93 -6.47 26.20
N GLU A 607 -9.95 -6.54 25.36
CA GLU A 607 -9.84 -7.06 24.01
C GLU A 607 -8.87 -6.23 23.17
N LEU A 608 -8.88 -4.90 23.32
CA LEU A 608 -7.91 -4.04 22.63
C LEU A 608 -6.47 -4.45 22.98
N ARG A 609 -6.17 -4.74 24.25
CA ARG A 609 -4.84 -5.20 24.67
C ARG A 609 -4.47 -6.52 23.99
N GLU A 610 -5.40 -7.46 23.89
CA GLU A 610 -5.19 -8.72 23.17
C GLU A 610 -4.89 -8.48 21.67
N TRP A 611 -5.65 -7.58 21.03
CA TRP A 611 -5.39 -7.22 19.64
C TRP A 611 -3.99 -6.61 19.45
N MET A 612 -3.57 -5.75 20.36
CA MET A 612 -2.23 -5.15 20.30
C MET A 612 -1.11 -6.19 20.51
N GLN A 613 -1.31 -7.19 21.37
CA GLN A 613 -0.39 -8.32 21.53
C GLN A 613 -0.29 -9.18 20.27
N ARG A 614 -1.39 -9.33 19.52
CA ARG A 614 -1.43 -10.02 18.23
C ARG A 614 -0.79 -9.23 17.08
N GLY A 615 -0.24 -8.05 17.35
CA GLY A 615 0.42 -7.22 16.33
C GLY A 615 -0.52 -6.34 15.54
N ALA A 616 -1.73 -6.08 15.99
CA ALA A 616 -2.70 -5.25 15.28
C ALA A 616 -2.21 -3.82 15.02
N VAL A 617 -2.68 -3.24 13.92
CA VAL A 617 -2.46 -1.84 13.54
C VAL A 617 -3.78 -1.08 13.72
N ILE A 618 -3.73 0.01 14.48
CA ILE A 618 -4.89 0.88 14.72
C ILE A 618 -4.95 1.93 13.60
N HIS A 619 -6.11 2.06 12.95
CA HIS A 619 -6.40 3.13 12.00
C HIS A 619 -7.58 3.95 12.50
N VAL A 620 -7.39 5.26 12.64
CA VAL A 620 -8.43 6.19 13.09
C VAL A 620 -8.74 7.18 11.96
N CYS A 621 -10.01 7.26 11.54
CA CYS A 621 -10.42 8.14 10.45
C CYS A 621 -11.74 8.86 10.78
N GLY A 622 -11.78 10.18 10.54
CA GLY A 622 -12.97 11.01 10.75
C GLY A 622 -12.69 12.29 11.55
N SER A 623 -13.67 12.73 12.37
CA SER A 623 -13.59 14.01 13.07
C SER A 623 -12.41 14.09 14.03
N LEU A 624 -11.56 15.11 13.84
CA LEU A 624 -10.46 15.42 14.76
C LEU A 624 -11.03 15.78 16.14
N GLN A 625 -11.98 16.73 16.17
CA GLN A 625 -12.59 17.19 17.42
C GLN A 625 -13.57 16.15 17.97
N GLY A 626 -13.41 15.83 19.24
CA GLY A 626 -14.28 14.93 20.00
C GLY A 626 -14.03 13.43 19.74
N MET A 627 -14.01 12.96 18.47
CA MET A 627 -13.82 11.53 18.20
C MET A 627 -12.36 11.13 18.34
N ALA A 628 -11.46 11.72 17.54
CA ALA A 628 -10.05 11.31 17.53
C ALA A 628 -9.36 11.58 18.88
N GLU A 629 -9.67 12.71 19.51
CA GLU A 629 -9.20 13.04 20.85
C GLU A 629 -9.72 12.05 21.90
N GLY A 630 -11.02 11.73 21.85
CA GLY A 630 -11.63 10.77 22.75
C GLY A 630 -11.07 9.35 22.58
N VAL A 631 -10.79 8.94 21.34
CA VAL A 631 -10.13 7.66 21.04
C VAL A 631 -8.68 7.67 21.57
N ASP A 632 -7.91 8.73 21.33
CA ASP A 632 -6.52 8.85 21.84
C ASP A 632 -6.48 8.78 23.38
N GLN A 633 -7.43 9.45 24.07
CA GLN A 633 -7.54 9.36 25.54
C GLN A 633 -7.82 7.93 26.01
N VAL A 634 -8.73 7.20 25.35
CA VAL A 634 -9.03 5.81 25.69
C VAL A 634 -7.82 4.92 25.43
N LEU A 635 -7.13 5.08 24.30
CA LEU A 635 -5.92 4.32 23.99
C LEU A 635 -4.83 4.54 25.04
N ARG A 636 -4.60 5.80 25.46
CA ARG A 636 -3.64 6.15 26.51
C ARG A 636 -4.02 5.56 27.86
N GLY A 637 -5.29 5.63 28.22
CA GLY A 637 -5.80 5.03 29.46
C GLY A 637 -5.70 3.49 29.48
N ALA A 638 -5.91 2.85 28.33
CA ALA A 638 -5.91 1.39 28.20
C ALA A 638 -4.50 0.80 28.06
N LEU A 639 -3.62 1.43 27.29
CA LEU A 639 -2.31 0.89 26.91
C LEU A 639 -1.15 1.60 27.65
N GLY A 640 -1.37 2.79 28.15
CA GLY A 640 -0.35 3.68 28.70
C GLY A 640 0.25 4.63 27.65
N ASP A 641 0.65 5.83 28.09
CA ASP A 641 1.19 6.88 27.22
C ASP A 641 2.41 6.44 26.42
N GLU A 642 3.33 5.74 27.06
CA GLU A 642 4.59 5.29 26.42
C GLU A 642 4.35 4.29 25.28
N VAL A 643 3.40 3.39 25.49
CA VAL A 643 3.00 2.40 24.46
C VAL A 643 2.35 3.11 23.28
N VAL A 644 1.43 4.05 23.52
CA VAL A 644 0.77 4.81 22.44
C VAL A 644 1.76 5.62 21.65
N GLU A 645 2.74 6.28 22.29
CA GLU A 645 3.81 7.00 21.57
C GLU A 645 4.65 6.02 20.73
N THR A 646 4.99 4.85 21.24
CA THR A 646 5.70 3.80 20.50
C THR A 646 4.89 3.31 19.28
N LEU A 647 3.57 3.20 19.41
CA LEU A 647 2.68 2.82 18.33
C LEU A 647 2.63 3.90 17.23
N LEU A 648 2.63 5.18 17.60
CA LEU A 648 2.71 6.31 16.66
C LEU A 648 4.06 6.31 15.94
N GLU A 649 5.18 6.20 16.67
CA GLU A 649 6.53 6.19 16.12
C GLU A 649 6.78 4.98 15.18
N SER A 650 6.23 3.81 15.53
CA SER A 650 6.37 2.59 14.73
C SER A 650 5.38 2.49 13.57
N GLY A 651 4.44 3.44 13.44
CA GLY A 651 3.40 3.42 12.42
C GLY A 651 2.36 2.32 12.64
N ARG A 652 2.16 1.87 13.89
CA ARG A 652 1.09 0.95 14.29
C ARG A 652 -0.16 1.65 14.83
N TYR A 653 -0.10 2.94 15.08
CA TYR A 653 -1.24 3.82 15.31
C TYR A 653 -1.23 4.89 14.23
N ARG A 654 -2.19 4.85 13.32
CA ARG A 654 -2.28 5.63 12.10
C ARG A 654 -3.55 6.45 12.10
N ARG A 655 -3.46 7.71 11.67
CA ARG A 655 -4.59 8.64 11.75
C ARG A 655 -4.76 9.41 10.43
N ASP A 656 -6.00 9.49 9.99
CA ASP A 656 -6.46 10.35 8.89
C ASP A 656 -7.69 11.11 9.40
N VAL A 657 -7.44 12.22 10.09
CA VAL A 657 -8.45 12.97 10.84
C VAL A 657 -8.51 14.42 10.35
N TYR A 658 -9.71 14.97 10.28
CA TYR A 658 -10.03 16.27 9.66
C TYR A 658 -11.20 16.99 10.35
#